data_8c17997bf4597b37c894225847062923
#
_entry.id   8c17997bf4597b37c894225847062923
#
_cell.length_a   1.000
_cell.length_b   1.000
_cell.length_c   1.000
_cell.angle_alpha   90.00
_cell.angle_beta   90.00
_cell.angle_gamma   90.00
#
_symmetry.space_group_name_H-M   'P 1'
#
loop_
_entity.id
_entity.type
_entity.pdbx_description
1 polymer ?
#
loop_
_entity_poly.entity_id
_entity_poly.type
_entity_poly.pdbx_seq_one_letter_code
_entity_poly.pdbx_strand_id
1 'polypeptide(L)'
;MNQTAALQGEAIYALLDQAHELLNDYNDDKPGSISRQDRIAAAVELMGQQNFAPATVQELERVHDFWLYLDQPEAANTLLQQHRAAVLSGADELLPAEAMLRLNLSDIQSRMGFDQPSARALLGSAALAIARLPEAVDSDNYWHGWHWMASELQAWDAAATGLELQRGQERRNPDLAEDAAYLDAIVCVRKAEMAHKGGHVSEAASLVQNAINLLRDAAPDQQVDFDRWMTLADHVLPLAPQSLPALLMACEQQLGILENPPPSQAVKAHRQVKILRLQAQACAQAGQLEAALQLAPLGHFGLTDDPGDPFTASWLGWLEQTGRLKQAADLALQSVLHARPVSAVAAFELAKKQFSNDPANAITWALVLAIGQTDEDMRQLLAQEEMPLHPADFYLNMVRAAQPAHPVLALLDGLRLARKRQMEQALPLLEIGVGQHPEMADSDKLPTLWAARFAVLPLEEALARPFPDAHGAHWCYAAGVVLDDADDLAPLMGGKKKVPAQEVREPLVVRYYEQGLARFEHFWASGQGRFKDADLHVYSMLCNNLAIKYRFMDRYDEAAELHHKGLGSSPFAEHHNGLLWCAVGKDDDAQTVIEAERLWHFAQEHGYSRHEPTRYFSTVALSLYKLDRDDEISIWMERLDQWFHDLDEEEQRDVRRNYLASLMSMLDFFSSTRPELVLPRLRTHQQEIIALQDCYPLRRLACALEAYPELLEESVALHKQANSYLDQDDDEDERRMSQSGIERAERKLAERDAQAGAAAAGRKPWWKFW
;
A
#
# COMPACT_ATOMS: atom_id res chain seq x y z
N MET A 1 -44.94 -12.61 33.73
CA MET A 1 -43.79 -11.86 33.21
C MET A 1 -42.61 -12.81 33.32
N ASN A 2 -42.23 -13.44 32.20
CA ASN A 2 -40.96 -14.22 32.16
C ASN A 2 -39.83 -13.22 32.25
N GLN A 3 -39.06 -13.25 33.34
CA GLN A 3 -37.77 -12.57 33.39
C GLN A 3 -36.88 -13.31 32.38
N THR A 4 -36.68 -12.71 31.21
CA THR A 4 -35.60 -13.12 30.29
C THR A 4 -34.29 -13.11 31.04
N ALA A 5 -33.54 -14.20 31.04
CA ALA A 5 -32.21 -14.25 31.66
C ALA A 5 -31.33 -13.13 31.07
N ALA A 6 -30.53 -12.47 31.91
CA ALA A 6 -29.64 -11.43 31.44
C ALA A 6 -28.54 -12.01 30.53
N LEU A 7 -28.32 -11.39 29.38
CA LEU A 7 -27.30 -11.81 28.40
C LEU A 7 -25.92 -11.30 28.80
N GLN A 8 -24.93 -12.19 28.79
CA GLN A 8 -23.51 -11.94 29.10
C GLN A 8 -22.60 -12.75 28.15
N GLY A 9 -21.39 -12.26 27.95
CA GLY A 9 -20.36 -12.98 27.23
C GLY A 9 -20.75 -13.40 25.82
N GLU A 10 -20.50 -14.65 25.44
CA GLU A 10 -20.80 -15.19 24.12
C GLU A 10 -22.27 -15.04 23.68
N ALA A 11 -23.21 -14.96 24.63
CA ALA A 11 -24.60 -14.75 24.30
C ALA A 11 -24.90 -13.35 23.75
N ILE A 12 -24.11 -12.34 24.14
CA ILE A 12 -24.17 -11.00 23.56
C ILE A 12 -23.69 -11.04 22.11
N TYR A 13 -22.54 -11.67 21.84
CA TYR A 13 -21.98 -11.77 20.50
C TYR A 13 -22.91 -12.52 19.54
N ALA A 14 -23.46 -13.65 19.96
CA ALA A 14 -24.41 -14.43 19.16
C ALA A 14 -25.67 -13.64 18.79
N LEU A 15 -26.14 -12.75 19.71
CA LEU A 15 -27.28 -11.90 19.42
C LEU A 15 -26.92 -10.77 18.44
N LEU A 16 -25.74 -10.16 18.58
CA LEU A 16 -25.26 -9.14 17.66
C LEU A 16 -25.07 -9.70 16.24
N ASP A 17 -24.52 -10.91 16.12
CA ASP A 17 -24.41 -11.63 14.84
C ASP A 17 -25.78 -11.88 14.21
N GLN A 18 -26.75 -12.34 15.01
CA GLN A 18 -28.13 -12.52 14.52
C GLN A 18 -28.77 -11.20 14.05
N ALA A 19 -28.51 -10.10 14.77
CA ALA A 19 -29.01 -8.80 14.38
C ALA A 19 -28.29 -8.25 13.12
N HIS A 20 -27.00 -8.54 12.97
CA HIS A 20 -26.26 -8.26 11.75
C HIS A 20 -26.76 -9.07 10.54
N GLU A 21 -27.08 -10.35 10.73
CA GLU A 21 -27.66 -11.16 9.65
C GLU A 21 -28.99 -10.57 9.14
N LEU A 22 -29.81 -10.02 10.04
CA LEU A 22 -31.05 -9.31 9.63
C LEU A 22 -30.77 -8.08 8.75
N LEU A 23 -29.63 -7.42 8.94
CA LEU A 23 -29.23 -6.21 8.20
C LEU A 23 -28.51 -6.53 6.87
N ASN A 24 -27.83 -7.69 6.79
CA ASN A 24 -26.96 -8.09 5.67
C ASN A 24 -27.64 -8.93 4.60
N ASP A 25 -28.98 -8.92 4.49
CA ASP A 25 -29.65 -9.63 3.39
C ASP A 25 -29.41 -8.90 2.06
N TYR A 26 -28.35 -9.35 1.34
CA TYR A 26 -27.84 -8.80 0.07
C TYR A 26 -28.82 -8.93 -1.13
N ASN A 27 -30.08 -9.22 -0.90
CA ASN A 27 -31.09 -9.40 -1.95
C ASN A 27 -32.06 -8.20 -2.12
N ASP A 28 -31.56 -6.98 -1.99
CA ASP A 28 -32.37 -5.76 -2.15
C ASP A 28 -33.06 -5.63 -3.51
N ASP A 29 -32.55 -6.30 -4.54
CA ASP A 29 -33.07 -6.24 -5.92
C ASP A 29 -34.15 -7.32 -6.25
N LYS A 30 -34.51 -8.18 -5.30
CA LYS A 30 -35.56 -9.20 -5.56
C LYS A 30 -36.95 -8.65 -5.27
N PRO A 31 -37.93 -8.88 -6.17
CA PRO A 31 -39.33 -8.54 -5.87
C PRO A 31 -39.80 -9.23 -4.59
N GLY A 32 -40.11 -8.44 -3.57
CA GLY A 32 -40.53 -8.93 -2.26
C GLY A 32 -39.46 -8.87 -1.17
N SER A 33 -38.27 -8.29 -1.41
CA SER A 33 -37.27 -8.02 -0.38
C SER A 33 -37.80 -7.02 0.65
N ILE A 34 -37.42 -7.23 1.90
CA ILE A 34 -37.75 -6.32 3.03
C ILE A 34 -36.90 -5.06 2.89
N SER A 35 -37.50 -3.88 3.01
CA SER A 35 -36.77 -2.62 2.90
C SER A 35 -35.68 -2.50 4.00
N ARG A 36 -34.62 -1.74 3.72
CA ARG A 36 -33.56 -1.48 4.72
C ARG A 36 -34.14 -0.88 6.02
N GLN A 37 -35.15 -0.01 5.93
CA GLN A 37 -35.80 0.58 7.11
C GLN A 37 -36.56 -0.48 7.92
N ASP A 38 -37.25 -1.42 7.28
CA ASP A 38 -37.96 -2.49 7.99
C ASP A 38 -36.97 -3.47 8.64
N ARG A 39 -35.80 -3.70 8.03
CA ARG A 39 -34.73 -4.52 8.63
C ARG A 39 -34.13 -3.85 9.85
N ILE A 40 -33.85 -2.54 9.79
CA ILE A 40 -33.40 -1.76 10.96
C ILE A 40 -34.46 -1.84 12.06
N ALA A 41 -35.73 -1.65 11.74
CA ALA A 41 -36.82 -1.74 12.71
C ALA A 41 -36.85 -3.12 13.39
N ALA A 42 -36.69 -4.21 12.63
CA ALA A 42 -36.67 -5.57 13.16
C ALA A 42 -35.42 -5.79 14.08
N ALA A 43 -34.25 -5.27 13.71
CA ALA A 43 -33.07 -5.34 14.54
C ALA A 43 -33.22 -4.53 15.85
N VAL A 44 -33.80 -3.33 15.78
CA VAL A 44 -34.13 -2.51 16.96
C VAL A 44 -35.11 -3.24 17.88
N GLU A 45 -36.14 -3.89 17.34
CA GLU A 45 -37.09 -4.67 18.12
C GLU A 45 -36.38 -5.88 18.79
N LEU A 46 -35.58 -6.63 18.05
CA LEU A 46 -34.79 -7.75 18.57
C LEU A 46 -33.91 -7.33 19.75
N MET A 47 -33.15 -6.26 19.58
CA MET A 47 -32.27 -5.71 20.60
C MET A 47 -33.05 -5.15 21.81
N GLY A 48 -34.16 -4.46 21.57
CA GLY A 48 -34.99 -3.85 22.62
C GLY A 48 -35.71 -4.86 23.53
N GLN A 49 -35.88 -6.10 23.07
CA GLN A 49 -36.49 -7.18 23.87
C GLN A 49 -35.51 -7.84 24.84
N GLN A 50 -34.22 -7.55 24.74
CA GLN A 50 -33.18 -8.22 25.52
C GLN A 50 -32.82 -7.47 26.79
N ASN A 51 -32.42 -8.20 27.80
CA ASN A 51 -31.84 -7.68 29.03
C ASN A 51 -30.33 -7.92 29.02
N PHE A 52 -29.56 -6.88 28.67
CA PHE A 52 -28.10 -6.96 28.62
C PHE A 52 -27.51 -6.78 30.02
N ALA A 53 -26.48 -7.57 30.35
CA ALA A 53 -25.70 -7.43 31.57
C ALA A 53 -24.20 -7.63 31.24
N PRO A 54 -23.60 -6.72 30.45
CA PRO A 54 -22.19 -6.82 30.04
C PRO A 54 -21.28 -6.88 31.26
N ALA A 55 -20.31 -7.79 31.23
CA ALA A 55 -19.35 -7.98 32.32
C ALA A 55 -18.05 -7.19 32.12
N THR A 56 -17.71 -6.86 30.86
CA THR A 56 -16.48 -6.14 30.48
C THR A 56 -16.80 -4.83 29.72
N VAL A 57 -15.80 -3.93 29.66
CA VAL A 57 -15.90 -2.71 28.86
C VAL A 57 -16.13 -3.05 27.40
N GLN A 58 -15.43 -4.04 26.85
CA GLN A 58 -15.55 -4.44 25.45
C GLN A 58 -16.96 -4.96 25.12
N GLU A 59 -17.57 -5.76 25.97
CA GLU A 59 -18.95 -6.21 25.77
C GLU A 59 -19.93 -5.03 25.78
N LEU A 60 -19.77 -4.08 26.70
CA LEU A 60 -20.62 -2.90 26.80
C LEU A 60 -20.47 -2.00 25.55
N GLU A 61 -19.25 -1.75 25.10
CA GLU A 61 -18.99 -0.96 23.89
C GLU A 61 -19.60 -1.61 22.65
N ARG A 62 -19.43 -2.91 22.46
CA ARG A 62 -20.00 -3.60 21.27
C ARG A 62 -21.52 -3.45 21.20
N VAL A 63 -22.23 -3.60 22.30
CA VAL A 63 -23.69 -3.39 22.31
C VAL A 63 -24.03 -1.92 22.10
N HIS A 64 -23.26 -1.02 22.70
CA HIS A 64 -23.39 0.42 22.50
C HIS A 64 -23.22 0.83 21.05
N ASP A 65 -22.13 0.39 20.40
CA ASP A 65 -21.81 0.71 19.01
C ASP A 65 -22.86 0.15 18.05
N PHE A 66 -23.39 -1.04 18.37
CA PHE A 66 -24.48 -1.61 17.57
C PHE A 66 -25.76 -0.78 17.67
N TRP A 67 -26.10 -0.22 18.83
CA TRP A 67 -27.21 0.73 18.97
C TRP A 67 -26.98 2.01 18.15
N LEU A 68 -25.75 2.52 18.12
CA LEU A 68 -25.40 3.64 17.25
C LEU A 68 -25.52 3.30 15.77
N TYR A 69 -25.07 2.11 15.37
CA TYR A 69 -25.24 1.60 13.99
C TYR A 69 -26.71 1.51 13.56
N LEU A 70 -27.61 1.24 14.51
CA LEU A 70 -29.08 1.24 14.29
C LEU A 70 -29.69 2.66 14.36
N ASP A 71 -28.89 3.71 14.44
CA ASP A 71 -29.34 5.10 14.59
C ASP A 71 -30.20 5.33 15.86
N GLN A 72 -29.81 4.67 16.98
CA GLN A 72 -30.50 4.73 18.27
C GLN A 72 -29.56 5.26 19.39
N PRO A 73 -29.07 6.53 19.29
CA PRO A 73 -28.06 7.05 20.21
C PRO A 73 -28.55 7.20 21.66
N GLU A 74 -29.82 7.47 21.86
CA GLU A 74 -30.41 7.55 23.23
C GLU A 74 -30.45 6.18 23.91
N ALA A 75 -30.75 5.12 23.17
CA ALA A 75 -30.72 3.74 23.67
C ALA A 75 -29.28 3.31 24.00
N ALA A 76 -28.32 3.63 23.14
CA ALA A 76 -26.90 3.41 23.38
C ALA A 76 -26.44 4.10 24.67
N ASN A 77 -26.76 5.38 24.85
CA ASN A 77 -26.41 6.12 26.06
C ASN A 77 -27.09 5.57 27.31
N THR A 78 -28.37 5.21 27.23
CA THR A 78 -29.11 4.64 28.36
C THR A 78 -28.44 3.32 28.82
N LEU A 79 -28.11 2.44 27.92
CA LEU A 79 -27.38 1.19 28.22
C LEU A 79 -26.05 1.49 28.89
N LEU A 80 -25.28 2.42 28.34
CA LEU A 80 -23.99 2.83 28.87
C LEU A 80 -24.10 3.30 30.31
N GLN A 81 -25.03 4.21 30.61
CA GLN A 81 -25.22 4.76 31.96
C GLN A 81 -25.71 3.70 32.97
N GLN A 82 -26.53 2.72 32.52
CA GLN A 82 -27.03 1.65 33.39
C GLN A 82 -25.92 0.67 33.81
N HIS A 83 -24.99 0.36 32.94
CA HIS A 83 -24.02 -0.69 33.20
C HIS A 83 -22.60 -0.20 33.51
N ARG A 84 -22.31 1.09 33.29
CA ARG A 84 -20.97 1.69 33.47
C ARG A 84 -20.34 1.39 34.86
N ALA A 85 -21.08 1.56 35.94
CA ALA A 85 -20.54 1.34 37.28
C ALA A 85 -20.25 -0.13 37.56
N ALA A 86 -21.07 -1.05 37.04
CA ALA A 86 -20.89 -2.48 37.22
C ALA A 86 -19.66 -2.98 36.46
N VAL A 87 -19.50 -2.55 35.20
CA VAL A 87 -18.37 -2.92 34.35
C VAL A 87 -17.04 -2.40 34.91
N LEU A 88 -16.99 -1.13 35.36
CA LEU A 88 -15.77 -0.56 35.98
C LEU A 88 -15.40 -1.19 37.34
N SER A 89 -16.32 -1.85 38.04
CA SER A 89 -16.04 -2.59 39.27
C SER A 89 -15.71 -4.05 39.04
N GLY A 90 -15.89 -4.57 37.82
CA GLY A 90 -15.58 -5.94 37.41
C GLY A 90 -14.08 -6.16 37.21
N ALA A 91 -13.73 -7.42 36.95
CA ALA A 91 -12.39 -7.78 36.48
C ALA A 91 -12.34 -7.56 34.96
N ASP A 92 -11.56 -6.59 34.51
CA ASP A 92 -11.30 -6.31 33.08
C ASP A 92 -9.80 -6.47 32.82
N GLU A 93 -9.43 -6.82 31.60
CA GLU A 93 -8.03 -6.89 31.15
C GLU A 93 -7.43 -5.48 30.95
N LEU A 94 -8.29 -4.47 30.78
CA LEU A 94 -7.89 -3.08 30.58
C LEU A 94 -7.40 -2.42 31.88
N LEU A 95 -6.47 -1.48 31.73
CA LEU A 95 -6.11 -0.57 32.82
C LEU A 95 -7.33 0.26 33.27
N PRO A 96 -7.53 0.52 34.57
CA PRO A 96 -8.69 1.29 35.03
C PRO A 96 -8.83 2.69 34.39
N ALA A 97 -7.71 3.35 34.09
CA ALA A 97 -7.71 4.65 33.41
C ALA A 97 -8.19 4.54 31.95
N GLU A 98 -7.77 3.49 31.27
CA GLU A 98 -8.18 3.19 29.91
C GLU A 98 -9.65 2.78 29.83
N ALA A 99 -10.09 1.86 30.69
CA ALA A 99 -11.48 1.46 30.80
C ALA A 99 -12.42 2.67 31.01
N MET A 100 -12.04 3.58 31.90
CA MET A 100 -12.79 4.82 32.17
C MET A 100 -12.81 5.74 30.93
N LEU A 101 -11.68 5.87 30.25
CA LEU A 101 -11.57 6.69 29.04
C LEU A 101 -12.48 6.18 27.93
N ARG A 102 -12.43 4.88 27.61
CA ARG A 102 -13.26 4.26 26.59
C ARG A 102 -14.73 4.54 26.83
N LEU A 103 -15.23 4.32 28.04
CA LEU A 103 -16.62 4.63 28.38
C LEU A 103 -16.95 6.13 28.33
N ASN A 104 -15.97 7.02 28.56
CA ASN A 104 -16.17 8.45 28.37
C ASN A 104 -16.31 8.82 26.89
N LEU A 105 -15.51 8.22 26.02
CA LEU A 105 -15.60 8.44 24.57
C LEU A 105 -16.92 7.90 24.02
N SER A 106 -17.37 6.73 24.45
CA SER A 106 -18.68 6.18 24.09
C SER A 106 -19.83 7.07 24.58
N ASP A 107 -19.72 7.69 25.78
CA ASP A 107 -20.71 8.66 26.26
C ASP A 107 -20.78 9.92 25.38
N ILE A 108 -19.63 10.44 24.97
CA ILE A 108 -19.57 11.57 24.02
C ILE A 108 -20.22 11.18 22.70
N GLN A 109 -19.82 10.05 22.13
CA GLN A 109 -20.28 9.57 20.81
C GLN A 109 -21.81 9.42 20.78
N SER A 110 -22.40 8.76 21.78
CA SER A 110 -23.86 8.64 21.84
C SER A 110 -24.57 9.98 21.98
N ARG A 111 -24.05 10.90 22.84
CA ARG A 111 -24.66 12.23 23.02
C ARG A 111 -24.58 13.11 21.77
N MET A 112 -23.63 12.89 20.87
CA MET A 112 -23.58 13.63 19.60
C MET A 112 -24.87 13.50 18.80
N GLY A 113 -25.58 12.39 18.90
CA GLY A 113 -26.84 12.17 18.20
C GLY A 113 -28.06 12.85 18.81
N PHE A 114 -28.05 13.23 20.13
CA PHE A 114 -29.23 13.80 20.80
C PHE A 114 -28.96 14.93 21.78
N ASP A 115 -27.77 15.07 22.36
CA ASP A 115 -27.40 16.09 23.35
C ASP A 115 -25.99 16.66 23.08
N GLN A 116 -25.84 17.35 21.97
CA GLN A 116 -24.56 17.94 21.55
C GLN A 116 -23.94 18.92 22.58
N PRO A 117 -24.70 19.76 23.34
CA PRO A 117 -24.10 20.61 24.34
C PRO A 117 -23.36 19.84 25.43
N SER A 118 -23.97 18.76 25.95
CA SER A 118 -23.32 17.89 26.94
C SER A 118 -22.13 17.12 26.33
N ALA A 119 -22.23 16.66 25.08
CA ALA A 119 -21.09 16.04 24.36
C ALA A 119 -19.90 17.00 24.29
N ARG A 120 -20.12 18.26 23.89
CA ARG A 120 -19.06 19.29 23.84
C ARG A 120 -18.41 19.52 25.19
N ALA A 121 -19.20 19.59 26.27
CA ALA A 121 -18.69 19.81 27.62
C ALA A 121 -17.76 18.68 28.13
N LEU A 122 -17.93 17.45 27.63
CA LEU A 122 -17.14 16.29 28.01
C LEU A 122 -15.79 16.19 27.26
N LEU A 123 -15.65 16.83 26.10
CA LEU A 123 -14.44 16.71 25.27
C LEU A 123 -13.16 17.09 26.01
N GLY A 124 -13.17 18.19 26.76
CA GLY A 124 -11.97 18.64 27.48
C GLY A 124 -11.48 17.65 28.54
N SER A 125 -12.39 17.02 29.27
CA SER A 125 -12.04 16.00 30.27
C SER A 125 -11.54 14.71 29.63
N ALA A 126 -12.08 14.31 28.47
CA ALA A 126 -11.63 13.16 27.71
C ALA A 126 -10.21 13.40 27.15
N ALA A 127 -9.93 14.56 26.55
CA ALA A 127 -8.60 14.92 26.06
C ALA A 127 -7.53 14.85 27.18
N LEU A 128 -7.84 15.38 28.34
CA LEU A 128 -6.95 15.30 29.52
C LEU A 128 -6.75 13.86 30.00
N ALA A 129 -7.74 13.00 29.88
CA ALA A 129 -7.63 11.60 30.22
C ALA A 129 -6.72 10.86 29.23
N ILE A 130 -6.87 11.09 27.91
CA ILE A 130 -5.98 10.53 26.87
C ILE A 130 -4.52 10.95 27.14
N ALA A 131 -4.28 12.25 27.35
CA ALA A 131 -2.94 12.78 27.58
C ALA A 131 -2.24 12.23 28.84
N ARG A 132 -3.00 11.60 29.75
CA ARG A 132 -2.51 10.99 30.99
C ARG A 132 -2.43 9.48 30.97
N LEU A 133 -2.75 8.85 29.83
CA LEU A 133 -2.59 7.41 29.68
C LEU A 133 -1.12 7.01 29.90
N PRO A 134 -0.86 5.86 30.53
CA PRO A 134 0.48 5.29 30.61
C PRO A 134 1.07 5.04 29.23
N GLU A 135 2.41 5.12 29.08
CA GLU A 135 3.13 4.87 27.82
C GLU A 135 2.88 3.46 27.26
N ALA A 136 2.51 2.50 28.10
CA ALA A 136 2.17 1.15 27.65
C ALA A 136 0.84 1.05 26.86
N VAL A 137 0.04 2.13 26.83
CA VAL A 137 -1.24 2.18 26.12
C VAL A 137 -1.05 3.01 24.86
N ASP A 138 -1.29 2.42 23.71
CA ASP A 138 -1.34 3.14 22.45
C ASP A 138 -2.48 4.17 22.48
N SER A 139 -2.11 5.44 22.48
CA SER A 139 -3.06 6.56 22.57
C SER A 139 -3.54 7.08 21.21
N ASP A 140 -2.94 6.67 20.11
CA ASP A 140 -3.18 7.27 18.77
C ASP A 140 -4.62 7.04 18.29
N ASN A 141 -5.14 5.84 18.47
CA ASN A 141 -6.54 5.54 18.14
C ASN A 141 -7.52 6.35 18.96
N TYR A 142 -7.22 6.62 20.25
CA TYR A 142 -8.06 7.47 21.12
C TYR A 142 -8.02 8.92 20.66
N TRP A 143 -6.85 9.46 20.28
CA TRP A 143 -6.73 10.79 19.72
C TRP A 143 -7.47 10.92 18.39
N HIS A 144 -7.37 9.94 17.52
CA HIS A 144 -8.08 9.93 16.25
C HIS A 144 -9.60 10.03 16.44
N GLY A 145 -10.18 9.14 17.24
CA GLY A 145 -11.61 9.17 17.57
C GLY A 145 -12.04 10.46 18.27
N TRP A 146 -11.23 10.98 19.18
CA TRP A 146 -11.51 12.22 19.88
C TRP A 146 -11.52 13.43 18.93
N HIS A 147 -10.54 13.55 18.02
CA HIS A 147 -10.47 14.64 17.03
C HIS A 147 -11.66 14.59 16.06
N TRP A 148 -12.05 13.40 15.65
CA TRP A 148 -13.26 13.23 14.85
C TRP A 148 -14.49 13.77 15.58
N MET A 149 -14.73 13.38 16.83
CA MET A 149 -15.87 13.85 17.62
C MET A 149 -15.82 15.37 17.83
N ALA A 150 -14.67 15.94 18.13
CA ALA A 150 -14.50 17.38 18.29
C ALA A 150 -14.84 18.14 16.99
N SER A 151 -14.47 17.59 15.85
CA SER A 151 -14.77 18.14 14.51
C SER A 151 -16.27 18.11 14.21
N GLU A 152 -16.92 16.94 14.37
CA GLU A 152 -18.35 16.78 14.16
C GLU A 152 -19.18 17.70 15.04
N LEU A 153 -18.75 17.87 16.28
CA LEU A 153 -19.38 18.82 17.22
C LEU A 153 -19.01 20.28 16.94
N GLN A 154 -18.15 20.58 15.97
CA GLN A 154 -17.63 21.93 15.70
C GLN A 154 -17.04 22.59 16.93
N ALA A 155 -16.39 21.82 17.80
CA ALA A 155 -15.82 22.29 19.07
C ALA A 155 -14.35 22.74 18.87
N TRP A 156 -14.14 23.77 18.04
CA TRP A 156 -12.83 24.18 17.53
C TRP A 156 -11.83 24.56 18.63
N ASP A 157 -12.26 25.23 19.71
CA ASP A 157 -11.38 25.55 20.84
C ASP A 157 -10.95 24.31 21.61
N ALA A 158 -11.84 23.34 21.79
CA ALA A 158 -11.51 22.05 22.39
C ALA A 158 -10.55 21.29 21.50
N ALA A 159 -10.80 21.25 20.18
CA ALA A 159 -9.93 20.62 19.21
C ALA A 159 -8.51 21.21 19.22
N ALA A 160 -8.36 22.54 19.26
CA ALA A 160 -7.07 23.20 19.36
C ALA A 160 -6.34 22.85 20.68
N THR A 161 -7.07 22.76 21.79
CA THR A 161 -6.51 22.34 23.08
C THR A 161 -6.07 20.87 23.06
N GLY A 162 -6.86 20.01 22.44
CA GLY A 162 -6.53 18.58 22.26
C GLY A 162 -5.24 18.37 21.50
N LEU A 163 -5.03 19.10 20.41
CA LEU A 163 -3.79 19.08 19.64
C LEU A 163 -2.56 19.43 20.48
N GLU A 164 -2.66 20.43 21.37
CA GLU A 164 -1.55 20.77 22.27
C GLU A 164 -1.28 19.68 23.30
N LEU A 165 -2.31 19.04 23.82
CA LEU A 165 -2.16 17.94 24.77
C LEU A 165 -1.55 16.72 24.13
N GLN A 166 -2.00 16.35 22.92
CA GLN A 166 -1.43 15.28 22.11
C GLN A 166 0.04 15.56 21.85
N ARG A 167 0.37 16.75 21.33
CA ARG A 167 1.76 17.12 21.06
C ARG A 167 2.63 17.10 22.32
N GLY A 168 2.07 17.51 23.47
CA GLY A 168 2.73 17.42 24.77
C GLY A 168 3.02 15.99 25.21
N GLN A 169 2.24 15.01 24.76
CA GLN A 169 2.48 13.58 24.96
C GLN A 169 3.56 13.08 24.02
N GLU A 170 3.47 13.37 22.71
CA GLU A 170 4.43 12.99 21.68
C GLU A 170 5.85 13.49 21.97
N ARG A 171 6.01 14.72 22.51
CA ARG A 171 7.32 15.27 22.91
C ARG A 171 8.03 14.48 24.01
N ARG A 172 7.36 13.55 24.67
CA ARG A 172 7.98 12.63 25.65
C ARG A 172 8.54 11.39 25.00
N ASN A 173 8.15 11.10 23.75
CA ASN A 173 8.66 9.98 22.98
C ASN A 173 10.01 10.37 22.33
N PRO A 174 11.14 9.74 22.73
CA PRO A 174 12.46 10.05 22.14
C PRO A 174 12.54 9.71 20.65
N ASP A 175 11.76 8.74 20.17
CA ASP A 175 11.76 8.31 18.77
C ASP A 175 11.20 9.39 17.82
N LEU A 176 10.42 10.34 18.34
CA LEU A 176 9.88 11.46 17.59
C LEU A 176 10.72 12.75 17.70
N ALA A 177 11.90 12.68 18.29
CA ALA A 177 12.74 13.86 18.51
C ALA A 177 13.25 14.47 17.20
N GLU A 178 13.58 13.65 16.20
CA GLU A 178 14.04 14.09 14.88
C GLU A 178 12.93 14.81 14.09
N ASP A 179 11.67 14.43 14.32
CA ASP A 179 10.48 15.01 13.66
C ASP A 179 9.88 16.19 14.44
N ALA A 180 10.48 16.62 15.55
CA ALA A 180 9.87 17.57 16.49
C ALA A 180 9.44 18.89 15.83
N ALA A 181 10.24 19.47 14.96
CA ALA A 181 9.94 20.72 14.25
C ALA A 181 8.76 20.54 13.27
N TYR A 182 8.73 19.42 12.54
CA TYR A 182 7.64 19.10 11.62
C TYR A 182 6.32 18.89 12.34
N LEU A 183 6.31 18.10 13.38
CA LEU A 183 5.12 17.84 14.19
C LEU A 183 4.59 19.13 14.84
N ASP A 184 5.47 20.01 15.33
CA ASP A 184 5.08 21.32 15.86
C ASP A 184 4.48 22.22 14.77
N ALA A 185 5.02 22.18 13.55
CA ALA A 185 4.48 22.92 12.41
C ALA A 185 3.08 22.38 12.02
N ILE A 186 2.89 21.05 11.97
CA ILE A 186 1.59 20.43 11.68
C ILE A 186 0.55 20.82 12.75
N VAL A 187 0.91 20.81 14.03
CA VAL A 187 0.01 21.28 15.10
C VAL A 187 -0.40 22.74 14.89
N CYS A 188 0.53 23.62 14.51
CA CYS A 188 0.21 25.01 14.19
C CYS A 188 -0.77 25.12 13.02
N VAL A 189 -0.60 24.34 11.95
CA VAL A 189 -1.50 24.35 10.80
C VAL A 189 -2.87 23.80 11.17
N ARG A 190 -2.94 22.69 11.92
CA ARG A 190 -4.22 22.16 12.39
C ARG A 190 -4.97 23.12 13.31
N LYS A 191 -4.26 23.86 14.16
CA LYS A 191 -4.86 24.97 14.92
C LYS A 191 -5.34 26.09 14.02
N ALA A 192 -4.60 26.40 12.95
CA ALA A 192 -5.05 27.37 11.95
C ALA A 192 -6.34 26.91 11.25
N GLU A 193 -6.49 25.63 10.94
CA GLU A 193 -7.74 25.05 10.40
C GLU A 193 -8.90 25.27 11.38
N MET A 194 -8.69 25.03 12.67
CA MET A 194 -9.72 25.23 13.69
C MET A 194 -10.10 26.72 13.81
N ALA A 195 -9.11 27.61 13.85
CA ALA A 195 -9.33 29.06 13.88
C ALA A 195 -10.08 29.53 12.62
N HIS A 196 -9.72 29.03 11.45
CA HIS A 196 -10.40 29.35 10.18
C HIS A 196 -11.86 28.89 10.19
N LYS A 197 -12.14 27.65 10.59
CA LYS A 197 -13.51 27.11 10.74
C LYS A 197 -14.34 27.88 11.79
N GLY A 198 -13.67 28.40 12.83
CA GLY A 198 -14.27 29.29 13.83
C GLY A 198 -14.47 30.73 13.35
N GLY A 199 -14.05 31.09 12.12
CA GLY A 199 -14.17 32.45 11.58
C GLY A 199 -13.03 33.40 11.97
N HIS A 200 -11.97 32.89 12.62
CA HIS A 200 -10.80 33.67 13.10
C HIS A 200 -9.67 33.71 12.05
N VAL A 201 -9.95 34.30 10.87
CA VAL A 201 -9.07 34.26 9.71
C VAL A 201 -7.67 34.86 9.96
N SER A 202 -7.58 35.97 10.73
CA SER A 202 -6.31 36.63 11.06
C SER A 202 -5.43 35.75 11.99
N GLU A 203 -6.03 35.02 12.90
CA GLU A 203 -5.36 34.07 13.77
C GLU A 203 -4.86 32.86 12.97
N ALA A 204 -5.69 32.33 12.08
CA ALA A 204 -5.31 31.26 11.19
C ALA A 204 -4.06 31.63 10.36
N ALA A 205 -4.04 32.83 9.76
CA ALA A 205 -2.88 33.29 8.99
C ALA A 205 -1.61 33.45 9.87
N SER A 206 -1.75 33.90 11.12
CA SER A 206 -0.62 33.99 12.07
C SER A 206 -0.07 32.60 12.43
N LEU A 207 -0.94 31.61 12.66
CA LEU A 207 -0.56 30.25 12.97
C LEU A 207 0.14 29.57 11.77
N VAL A 208 -0.34 29.81 10.56
CA VAL A 208 0.34 29.37 9.33
C VAL A 208 1.75 29.96 9.24
N GLN A 209 1.91 31.26 9.49
CA GLN A 209 3.24 31.87 9.46
C GLN A 209 4.16 31.28 10.54
N ASN A 210 3.64 30.96 11.71
CA ASN A 210 4.40 30.30 12.76
C ASN A 210 4.86 28.88 12.32
N ALA A 211 4.01 28.11 11.66
CA ALA A 211 4.37 26.80 11.11
C ALA A 211 5.53 26.89 10.12
N ILE A 212 5.45 27.83 9.18
CA ILE A 212 6.54 28.08 8.20
C ILE A 212 7.86 28.45 8.91
N ASN A 213 7.78 29.33 9.93
CA ASN A 213 8.97 29.74 10.67
C ASN A 213 9.59 28.59 11.47
N LEU A 214 8.79 27.73 12.09
CA LEU A 214 9.26 26.55 12.83
C LEU A 214 10.08 25.63 11.93
N LEU A 215 9.59 25.32 10.73
CA LEU A 215 10.36 24.48 9.78
C LEU A 215 11.57 25.19 9.22
N ARG A 216 11.45 26.47 8.84
CA ARG A 216 12.58 27.24 8.30
C ARG A 216 13.75 27.32 9.29
N ASP A 217 13.43 27.52 10.56
CA ASP A 217 14.41 27.75 11.64
C ASP A 217 14.77 26.45 12.37
N ALA A 218 14.33 25.27 11.86
CA ALA A 218 14.62 23.96 12.43
C ALA A 218 16.11 23.64 12.46
N ALA A 219 16.55 22.93 13.50
CA ALA A 219 17.92 22.45 13.61
C ALA A 219 18.28 21.48 12.46
N PRO A 220 19.56 21.33 12.10
CA PRO A 220 19.95 20.50 10.96
C PRO A 220 19.49 19.06 11.01
N ASP A 221 19.37 18.47 12.19
CA ASP A 221 18.86 17.14 12.46
C ASP A 221 17.32 17.03 12.45
N GLN A 222 16.63 18.15 12.37
CA GLN A 222 15.18 18.26 12.32
C GLN A 222 14.67 18.88 11.02
N GLN A 223 15.54 19.02 10.04
CA GLN A 223 15.17 19.53 8.72
C GLN A 223 14.39 18.47 7.95
N VAL A 224 13.38 18.91 7.22
CA VAL A 224 12.45 18.02 6.53
C VAL A 224 12.69 18.00 5.02
N ASP A 225 12.31 16.90 4.39
CA ASP A 225 12.40 16.70 2.95
C ASP A 225 11.34 17.51 2.16
N PHE A 226 11.42 17.43 0.84
CA PHE A 226 10.51 18.12 -0.05
C PHE A 226 9.04 17.71 0.13
N ASP A 227 8.77 16.42 0.35
CA ASP A 227 7.40 15.92 0.40
C ASP A 227 6.69 16.36 1.68
N ARG A 228 7.38 16.44 2.80
CA ARG A 228 6.85 17.04 4.05
C ARG A 228 6.55 18.53 3.89
N TRP A 229 7.39 19.28 3.15
CA TRP A 229 7.10 20.67 2.81
C TRP A 229 5.85 20.79 1.93
N MET A 230 5.66 19.89 0.96
CA MET A 230 4.48 19.90 0.09
C MET A 230 3.21 19.51 0.86
N THR A 231 3.30 18.53 1.76
CA THR A 231 2.19 18.20 2.67
C THR A 231 1.77 19.41 3.50
N LEU A 232 2.73 20.15 4.04
CA LEU A 232 2.43 21.38 4.75
C LEU A 232 1.77 22.42 3.82
N ALA A 233 2.24 22.55 2.59
CA ALA A 233 1.70 23.48 1.61
C ALA A 233 0.24 23.16 1.24
N ASP A 234 -0.12 21.89 1.10
CA ASP A 234 -1.49 21.45 0.84
C ASP A 234 -2.45 21.83 1.98
N HIS A 235 -2.00 21.76 3.22
CA HIS A 235 -2.75 22.22 4.38
C HIS A 235 -2.83 23.76 4.49
N VAL A 236 -1.75 24.46 4.16
CA VAL A 236 -1.68 25.92 4.24
C VAL A 236 -2.53 26.59 3.16
N LEU A 237 -2.57 26.00 1.97
CA LEU A 237 -3.23 26.56 0.81
C LEU A 237 -4.71 26.96 1.05
N PRO A 238 -5.59 26.12 1.60
CA PRO A 238 -6.97 26.51 1.87
C PRO A 238 -7.14 27.56 2.97
N LEU A 239 -6.13 27.75 3.82
CA LEU A 239 -6.19 28.64 4.99
C LEU A 239 -5.62 30.02 4.71
N ALA A 240 -4.50 30.08 4.01
CA ALA A 240 -3.72 31.28 3.78
C ALA A 240 -2.93 31.19 2.45
N PRO A 241 -3.60 31.19 1.29
CA PRO A 241 -2.94 31.03 -0.02
C PRO A 241 -1.86 32.10 -0.27
N GLN A 242 -1.99 33.27 0.33
CA GLN A 242 -0.97 34.34 0.26
C GLN A 242 0.36 33.98 0.96
N SER A 243 0.39 32.98 1.82
CA SER A 243 1.59 32.51 2.53
C SER A 243 2.39 31.51 1.67
N LEU A 244 1.83 30.96 0.61
CA LEU A 244 2.48 29.96 -0.24
C LEU A 244 3.85 30.40 -0.79
N PRO A 245 4.05 31.64 -1.30
CA PRO A 245 5.36 32.08 -1.75
C PRO A 245 6.45 32.04 -0.66
N ALA A 246 6.09 32.42 0.58
CA ALA A 246 7.01 32.37 1.70
C ALA A 246 7.37 30.93 2.10
N LEU A 247 6.39 30.03 2.05
CA LEU A 247 6.58 28.61 2.30
C LEU A 247 7.53 27.99 1.26
N LEU A 248 7.27 28.20 -0.03
CA LEU A 248 8.10 27.66 -1.10
C LEU A 248 9.53 28.20 -1.05
N MET A 249 9.71 29.47 -0.70
CA MET A 249 11.05 30.04 -0.51
C MET A 249 11.77 29.41 0.68
N ALA A 250 11.10 29.15 1.79
CA ALA A 250 11.68 28.47 2.96
C ALA A 250 12.07 27.02 2.62
N CYS A 251 11.22 26.30 1.89
CA CYS A 251 11.50 24.96 1.36
C CYS A 251 12.77 24.95 0.49
N GLU A 252 12.86 25.85 -0.49
CA GLU A 252 14.02 25.93 -1.39
C GLU A 252 15.33 26.22 -0.63
N GLN A 253 15.27 27.13 0.34
CA GLN A 253 16.44 27.47 1.18
C GLN A 253 16.92 26.27 2.00
N GLN A 254 15.99 25.52 2.63
CA GLN A 254 16.33 24.37 3.46
C GLN A 254 16.88 23.20 2.61
N LEU A 255 16.21 22.88 1.50
CA LEU A 255 16.67 21.83 0.58
C LEU A 255 18.05 22.13 -0.02
N GLY A 256 18.36 23.39 -0.29
CA GLY A 256 19.68 23.78 -0.75
C GLY A 256 20.82 23.48 0.24
N ILE A 257 20.49 23.30 1.52
CA ILE A 257 21.43 22.90 2.59
C ILE A 257 21.48 21.38 2.71
N LEU A 258 20.33 20.70 2.70
CA LEU A 258 20.19 19.25 2.92
C LEU A 258 20.76 18.41 1.76
N GLU A 259 20.59 18.86 0.53
CA GLU A 259 20.85 18.05 -0.66
C GLU A 259 22.28 18.20 -1.18
N ASN A 260 23.18 17.42 -0.61
CA ASN A 260 24.53 17.30 -1.12
C ASN A 260 24.92 15.81 -1.25
N PRO A 261 24.94 15.23 -2.47
CA PRO A 261 24.88 15.87 -3.78
C PRO A 261 23.49 16.37 -4.19
N PRO A 262 23.39 17.35 -5.11
CA PRO A 262 22.10 17.88 -5.56
C PRO A 262 21.28 16.82 -6.28
N PRO A 263 19.92 16.89 -6.21
CA PRO A 263 19.04 15.90 -6.81
C PRO A 263 19.16 15.86 -8.34
N SER A 264 18.76 14.73 -8.92
CA SER A 264 18.73 14.54 -10.38
C SER A 264 17.83 15.57 -11.08
N GLN A 265 18.02 15.75 -12.37
CA GLN A 265 17.14 16.62 -13.17
C GLN A 265 15.69 16.13 -13.17
N ALA A 266 15.47 14.82 -13.11
CA ALA A 266 14.15 14.23 -13.00
C ALA A 266 13.44 14.68 -11.71
N VAL A 267 14.09 14.55 -10.56
CA VAL A 267 13.55 14.99 -9.26
C VAL A 267 13.26 16.50 -9.27
N LYS A 268 14.16 17.32 -9.84
CA LYS A 268 13.92 18.76 -9.97
C LYS A 268 12.71 19.08 -10.81
N ALA A 269 12.54 18.39 -11.94
CA ALA A 269 11.40 18.57 -12.82
C ALA A 269 10.08 18.17 -12.15
N HIS A 270 10.08 17.05 -11.44
CA HIS A 270 8.94 16.57 -10.65
C HIS A 270 8.54 17.60 -9.57
N ARG A 271 9.49 18.08 -8.78
CA ARG A 271 9.24 19.13 -7.78
C ARG A 271 8.66 20.41 -8.39
N GLN A 272 9.18 20.81 -9.56
CA GLN A 272 8.67 21.97 -10.28
C GLN A 272 7.19 21.79 -10.66
N VAL A 273 6.78 20.61 -11.08
CA VAL A 273 5.38 20.32 -11.38
C VAL A 273 4.49 20.43 -10.13
N LYS A 274 4.90 19.85 -8.98
CA LYS A 274 4.18 20.00 -7.70
C LYS A 274 4.03 21.47 -7.29
N ILE A 275 5.09 22.27 -7.42
CA ILE A 275 5.05 23.69 -7.11
C ILE A 275 4.07 24.45 -8.03
N LEU A 276 4.11 24.18 -9.33
CA LEU A 276 3.21 24.82 -10.31
C LEU A 276 1.73 24.50 -10.04
N ARG A 277 1.45 23.27 -9.61
CA ARG A 277 0.13 22.85 -9.19
C ARG A 277 -0.40 23.64 -7.98
N LEU A 278 0.41 23.76 -6.91
CA LEU A 278 0.07 24.56 -5.75
C LEU A 278 -0.16 26.03 -6.12
N GLN A 279 0.68 26.59 -7.00
CA GLN A 279 0.52 27.95 -7.49
C GLN A 279 -0.78 28.13 -8.29
N ALA A 280 -1.17 27.15 -9.12
CA ALA A 280 -2.45 27.18 -9.84
C ALA A 280 -3.63 27.20 -8.87
N GLN A 281 -3.61 26.33 -7.85
CA GLN A 281 -4.64 26.28 -6.82
C GLN A 281 -4.72 27.59 -6.02
N ALA A 282 -3.57 28.17 -5.65
CA ALA A 282 -3.52 29.46 -4.95
C ALA A 282 -4.13 30.59 -5.80
N CYS A 283 -3.81 30.65 -7.09
CA CYS A 283 -4.40 31.60 -8.03
C CYS A 283 -5.94 31.44 -8.10
N ALA A 284 -6.42 30.20 -8.19
CA ALA A 284 -7.86 29.92 -8.25
C ALA A 284 -8.57 30.37 -6.96
N GLN A 285 -8.01 30.09 -5.78
CA GLN A 285 -8.55 30.52 -4.49
C GLN A 285 -8.55 32.05 -4.34
N ALA A 286 -7.58 32.74 -4.94
CA ALA A 286 -7.55 34.21 -5.00
C ALA A 286 -8.51 34.79 -6.05
N GLY A 287 -9.33 33.97 -6.72
CA GLY A 287 -10.24 34.39 -7.78
C GLY A 287 -9.57 34.69 -9.12
N GLN A 288 -8.28 34.38 -9.28
CA GLN A 288 -7.49 34.63 -10.50
C GLN A 288 -7.54 33.40 -11.43
N LEU A 289 -8.75 33.01 -11.86
CA LEU A 289 -8.97 31.79 -12.63
C LEU A 289 -8.17 31.72 -13.92
N GLU A 290 -7.96 32.85 -14.61
CA GLU A 290 -7.16 32.88 -15.85
C GLU A 290 -5.70 32.52 -15.59
N ALA A 291 -5.10 32.99 -14.49
CA ALA A 291 -3.75 32.63 -14.07
C ALA A 291 -3.69 31.15 -13.67
N ALA A 292 -4.68 30.68 -12.94
CA ALA A 292 -4.79 29.27 -12.58
C ALA A 292 -4.84 28.37 -13.81
N LEU A 293 -5.65 28.73 -14.83
CA LEU A 293 -5.78 27.97 -16.08
C LEU A 293 -4.51 28.00 -16.95
N GLN A 294 -3.66 29.01 -16.81
CA GLN A 294 -2.35 29.03 -17.48
C GLN A 294 -1.35 28.08 -16.82
N LEU A 295 -1.44 27.93 -15.49
CA LEU A 295 -0.55 27.07 -14.71
C LEU A 295 -1.03 25.61 -14.68
N ALA A 296 -2.33 25.35 -14.74
CA ALA A 296 -2.89 24.02 -14.58
C ALA A 296 -2.30 22.95 -15.52
N PRO A 297 -2.14 23.20 -16.84
CA PRO A 297 -1.49 22.23 -17.72
C PRO A 297 -0.03 21.95 -17.37
N LEU A 298 0.61 22.88 -16.66
CA LEU A 298 2.00 22.78 -16.23
C LEU A 298 2.15 22.05 -14.91
N GLY A 299 1.14 22.14 -14.04
CA GLY A 299 1.05 21.46 -12.75
C GLY A 299 0.32 20.13 -12.80
N HIS A 300 -0.05 19.65 -13.99
CA HIS A 300 -0.75 18.39 -14.16
C HIS A 300 0.22 17.23 -14.34
N PHE A 301 0.17 16.28 -13.44
CA PHE A 301 1.04 15.10 -13.47
C PHE A 301 0.64 14.02 -14.49
N GLY A 302 -0.39 14.23 -15.27
CA GLY A 302 -1.05 13.14 -15.97
C GLY A 302 -2.12 12.50 -15.11
N LEU A 303 -2.90 11.65 -15.72
CA LEU A 303 -4.09 11.07 -15.08
C LEU A 303 -3.79 9.74 -14.36
N THR A 304 -2.51 9.38 -14.21
CA THR A 304 -2.15 8.01 -13.86
C THR A 304 -1.76 7.77 -12.39
N ASP A 305 -1.43 8.81 -11.58
CA ASP A 305 -0.60 8.52 -10.41
C ASP A 305 -1.23 8.64 -9.02
N ASP A 306 -2.28 9.41 -8.85
CA ASP A 306 -2.96 9.47 -7.56
C ASP A 306 -4.48 9.38 -7.73
N PRO A 307 -5.09 8.24 -7.44
CA PRO A 307 -6.53 8.10 -7.54
C PRO A 307 -7.31 9.04 -6.59
N GLY A 308 -6.67 9.54 -5.54
CA GLY A 308 -7.26 10.49 -4.59
C GLY A 308 -7.05 11.97 -4.94
N ASP A 309 -6.27 12.27 -6.00
CA ASP A 309 -5.88 13.65 -6.30
C ASP A 309 -7.03 14.53 -6.83
N PRO A 310 -7.43 15.57 -6.07
CA PRO A 310 -8.52 16.48 -6.47
C PRO A 310 -8.10 17.55 -7.49
N PHE A 311 -6.82 17.63 -7.91
CA PHE A 311 -6.34 18.73 -8.75
C PHE A 311 -7.04 18.77 -10.12
N THR A 312 -7.16 17.61 -10.79
CA THR A 312 -7.85 17.54 -12.09
C THR A 312 -9.34 17.85 -11.96
N ALA A 313 -9.98 17.44 -10.88
CA ALA A 313 -11.36 17.80 -10.57
C ALA A 313 -11.51 19.32 -10.38
N SER A 314 -10.59 19.95 -9.66
CA SER A 314 -10.53 21.42 -9.51
C SER A 314 -10.34 22.12 -10.85
N TRP A 315 -9.44 21.63 -11.68
CA TRP A 315 -9.19 22.18 -13.02
C TRP A 315 -10.41 22.08 -13.93
N LEU A 316 -11.13 20.94 -13.93
CA LEU A 316 -12.43 20.81 -14.62
C LEU A 316 -13.42 21.88 -14.15
N GLY A 317 -13.52 22.12 -12.85
CA GLY A 317 -14.37 23.18 -12.28
C GLY A 317 -13.97 24.60 -12.75
N TRP A 318 -12.68 24.90 -12.84
CA TRP A 318 -12.19 26.19 -13.34
C TRP A 318 -12.50 26.39 -14.82
N LEU A 319 -12.37 25.35 -15.65
CA LEU A 319 -12.72 25.37 -17.07
C LEU A 319 -14.23 25.60 -17.25
N GLU A 320 -15.07 24.95 -16.45
CA GLU A 320 -16.52 25.16 -16.46
C GLU A 320 -16.86 26.61 -16.08
N GLN A 321 -16.34 27.12 -14.96
CA GLN A 321 -16.61 28.46 -14.46
C GLN A 321 -16.22 29.55 -15.48
N THR A 322 -15.18 29.32 -16.28
CA THR A 322 -14.74 30.25 -17.32
C THR A 322 -15.38 30.01 -18.67
N GLY A 323 -16.31 29.07 -18.81
CA GLY A 323 -17.01 28.74 -20.06
C GLY A 323 -16.13 28.05 -21.11
N ARG A 324 -14.99 27.49 -20.75
CA ARG A 324 -14.08 26.78 -21.65
C ARG A 324 -14.51 25.32 -21.84
N LEU A 325 -15.78 25.13 -22.24
CA LEU A 325 -16.45 23.83 -22.24
C LEU A 325 -15.78 22.80 -23.17
N LYS A 326 -15.16 23.22 -24.28
CA LYS A 326 -14.41 22.28 -25.13
C LYS A 326 -13.21 21.69 -24.39
N GLN A 327 -12.41 22.53 -23.73
CA GLN A 327 -11.26 22.05 -22.96
C GLN A 327 -11.69 21.19 -21.78
N ALA A 328 -12.80 21.54 -21.13
CA ALA A 328 -13.39 20.73 -20.07
C ALA A 328 -13.83 19.35 -20.59
N ALA A 329 -14.48 19.28 -21.75
CA ALA A 329 -14.91 18.03 -22.37
C ALA A 329 -13.72 17.13 -22.73
N ASP A 330 -12.68 17.71 -23.34
CA ASP A 330 -11.47 16.98 -23.71
C ASP A 330 -10.74 16.43 -22.45
N LEU A 331 -10.60 17.25 -21.40
CA LEU A 331 -10.01 16.82 -20.12
C LEU A 331 -10.87 15.75 -19.41
N ALA A 332 -12.19 15.92 -19.43
CA ALA A 332 -13.11 14.95 -18.86
C ALA A 332 -13.02 13.58 -19.56
N LEU A 333 -12.92 13.59 -20.90
CA LEU A 333 -12.73 12.36 -21.68
C LEU A 333 -11.41 11.65 -21.30
N GLN A 334 -10.33 12.40 -21.18
CA GLN A 334 -9.05 11.86 -20.71
C GLN A 334 -9.19 11.25 -19.31
N SER A 335 -9.87 11.92 -18.38
CA SER A 335 -10.06 11.45 -17.01
C SER A 335 -10.78 10.10 -16.94
N VAL A 336 -11.86 9.89 -17.67
CA VAL A 336 -12.59 8.62 -17.69
C VAL A 336 -11.86 7.52 -18.49
N LEU A 337 -11.10 7.88 -19.50
CA LEU A 337 -10.32 6.90 -20.27
C LEU A 337 -9.15 6.31 -19.48
N HIS A 338 -8.66 7.03 -18.47
CA HIS A 338 -7.61 6.56 -17.59
C HIS A 338 -8.13 5.95 -16.27
N ALA A 339 -9.46 5.83 -16.10
CA ALA A 339 -10.12 5.17 -14.97
C ALA A 339 -9.65 5.66 -13.59
N ARG A 340 -9.59 6.99 -13.37
CA ARG A 340 -9.16 7.59 -12.11
C ARG A 340 -10.33 7.99 -11.22
N PRO A 341 -10.50 7.43 -10.00
CA PRO A 341 -11.72 7.58 -9.23
C PRO A 341 -12.15 9.04 -9.05
N VAL A 342 -11.31 9.91 -8.48
CA VAL A 342 -11.73 11.29 -8.16
C VAL A 342 -11.95 12.14 -9.39
N SER A 343 -11.00 12.17 -10.33
CA SER A 343 -11.12 12.96 -11.54
C SER A 343 -12.17 12.39 -12.50
N ALA A 344 -12.31 11.07 -12.57
CA ALA A 344 -13.32 10.42 -13.40
C ALA A 344 -14.74 10.68 -12.88
N VAL A 345 -14.96 10.65 -11.57
CA VAL A 345 -16.25 11.03 -10.97
C VAL A 345 -16.59 12.48 -11.27
N ALA A 346 -15.65 13.41 -11.05
CA ALA A 346 -15.86 14.83 -11.37
C ALA A 346 -16.15 15.06 -12.86
N ALA A 347 -15.43 14.36 -13.74
CA ALA A 347 -15.65 14.40 -15.20
C ALA A 347 -17.03 13.87 -15.57
N PHE A 348 -17.47 12.78 -14.95
CA PHE A 348 -18.76 12.18 -15.17
C PHE A 348 -19.91 13.09 -14.71
N GLU A 349 -19.78 13.69 -13.51
CA GLU A 349 -20.76 14.66 -12.99
C GLU A 349 -20.87 15.90 -13.90
N LEU A 350 -19.74 16.39 -14.37
CA LEU A 350 -19.72 17.51 -15.32
C LEU A 350 -20.39 17.12 -16.65
N ALA A 351 -20.13 15.91 -17.15
CA ALA A 351 -20.75 15.41 -18.37
C ALA A 351 -22.27 15.30 -18.25
N LYS A 352 -22.80 14.81 -17.12
CA LYS A 352 -24.26 14.78 -16.84
C LYS A 352 -24.88 16.16 -16.98
N LYS A 353 -24.24 17.16 -16.39
CA LYS A 353 -24.69 18.55 -16.42
C LYS A 353 -24.60 19.16 -17.82
N GLN A 354 -23.51 18.86 -18.56
CA GLN A 354 -23.23 19.54 -19.82
C GLN A 354 -23.76 18.83 -21.06
N PHE A 355 -24.06 17.54 -21.02
CA PHE A 355 -24.53 16.77 -22.18
C PHE A 355 -25.70 17.42 -22.92
N SER A 356 -26.70 17.92 -22.20
CA SER A 356 -27.84 18.63 -22.80
C SER A 356 -27.62 20.13 -22.95
N ASN A 357 -26.68 20.73 -22.23
CA ASN A 357 -26.47 22.17 -22.18
C ASN A 357 -25.41 22.65 -23.16
N ASP A 358 -24.52 21.77 -23.62
CA ASP A 358 -23.43 22.04 -24.54
C ASP A 358 -23.49 21.15 -25.78
N PRO A 359 -24.39 21.46 -26.76
CA PRO A 359 -24.54 20.67 -27.98
C PRO A 359 -23.31 20.67 -28.86
N ALA A 360 -22.42 21.66 -28.72
CA ALA A 360 -21.18 21.74 -29.50
C ALA A 360 -20.21 20.63 -29.17
N ASN A 361 -20.18 20.15 -27.91
CA ASN A 361 -19.32 19.07 -27.43
C ASN A 361 -20.10 17.81 -27.04
N ALA A 362 -21.36 17.67 -27.50
CA ALA A 362 -22.25 16.55 -27.11
C ALA A 362 -21.65 15.18 -27.40
N ILE A 363 -20.85 15.03 -28.46
CA ILE A 363 -20.15 13.75 -28.76
C ILE A 363 -19.14 13.41 -27.68
N THR A 364 -18.33 14.35 -27.26
CA THR A 364 -17.32 14.14 -26.20
C THR A 364 -17.99 13.85 -24.86
N TRP A 365 -19.03 14.61 -24.50
CA TRP A 365 -19.81 14.34 -23.29
C TRP A 365 -20.50 12.97 -23.30
N ALA A 366 -21.03 12.55 -24.48
CA ALA A 366 -21.59 11.21 -24.62
C ALA A 366 -20.55 10.10 -24.40
N LEU A 367 -19.33 10.28 -24.87
CA LEU A 367 -18.23 9.33 -24.63
C LEU A 367 -17.87 9.25 -23.15
N VAL A 368 -17.78 10.39 -22.46
CA VAL A 368 -17.53 10.44 -21.00
C VAL A 368 -18.61 9.64 -20.27
N LEU A 369 -19.90 9.87 -20.57
CA LEU A 369 -21.01 9.18 -19.96
C LEU A 369 -21.03 7.67 -20.28
N ALA A 370 -20.65 7.29 -21.50
CA ALA A 370 -20.60 5.89 -21.88
C ALA A 370 -19.47 5.13 -21.17
N ILE A 371 -18.27 5.70 -21.14
CA ILE A 371 -17.08 5.07 -20.58
C ILE A 371 -17.21 4.93 -19.07
N GLY A 372 -17.64 5.98 -18.36
CA GLY A 372 -17.86 5.93 -16.92
C GLY A 372 -18.87 4.87 -16.47
N GLN A 373 -19.83 4.50 -17.33
CA GLN A 373 -20.78 3.41 -17.02
C GLN A 373 -20.28 2.01 -17.36
N THR A 374 -19.22 1.88 -18.17
CA THR A 374 -18.68 0.57 -18.57
C THR A 374 -17.53 0.09 -17.70
N ASP A 375 -16.96 0.98 -16.92
CA ASP A 375 -15.90 0.69 -15.96
C ASP A 375 -16.49 0.13 -14.64
N GLU A 376 -15.92 -0.98 -14.12
CA GLU A 376 -16.44 -1.66 -12.93
C GLU A 376 -16.25 -0.80 -11.67
N ASP A 377 -15.07 -0.20 -11.52
CA ASP A 377 -14.73 0.61 -10.35
C ASP A 377 -15.58 1.88 -10.33
N MET A 378 -15.75 2.51 -11.51
CA MET A 378 -16.67 3.64 -11.69
C MET A 378 -18.11 3.26 -11.38
N ARG A 379 -18.57 2.07 -11.80
CA ARG A 379 -19.94 1.61 -11.50
C ARG A 379 -20.17 1.43 -10.01
N GLN A 380 -19.21 0.92 -9.26
CA GLN A 380 -19.32 0.79 -7.80
C GLN A 380 -19.40 2.17 -7.12
N LEU A 381 -18.61 3.14 -7.57
CA LEU A 381 -18.64 4.51 -7.07
C LEU A 381 -19.97 5.22 -7.40
N LEU A 382 -20.50 5.00 -8.60
CA LEU A 382 -21.74 5.63 -9.07
C LEU A 382 -23.01 4.91 -8.59
N ALA A 383 -22.92 3.65 -8.14
CA ALA A 383 -24.08 2.87 -7.66
C ALA A 383 -24.73 3.44 -6.39
N GLN A 384 -24.05 4.36 -5.70
CA GLN A 384 -24.59 5.03 -4.50
C GLN A 384 -25.52 6.20 -4.83
N GLU A 385 -25.62 6.60 -6.10
CA GLU A 385 -26.47 7.72 -6.53
C GLU A 385 -27.64 7.25 -7.39
N GLU A 386 -28.85 7.61 -7.02
CA GLU A 386 -30.06 7.41 -7.84
C GLU A 386 -29.99 8.29 -9.09
N MET A 387 -29.70 7.71 -10.27
CA MET A 387 -29.57 8.49 -11.48
C MET A 387 -30.39 7.94 -12.66
N PRO A 388 -31.27 8.75 -13.25
CA PRO A 388 -31.92 8.45 -14.51
C PRO A 388 -30.96 8.74 -15.66
N LEU A 389 -29.98 7.86 -15.90
CA LEU A 389 -29.11 7.95 -17.08
C LEU A 389 -29.57 6.94 -18.14
N HIS A 390 -29.35 7.31 -19.40
CA HIS A 390 -29.48 6.33 -20.46
C HIS A 390 -28.35 5.27 -20.34
N PRO A 391 -28.58 4.01 -20.73
CA PRO A 391 -27.53 3.01 -20.77
C PRO A 391 -26.32 3.44 -21.62
N ALA A 392 -25.13 2.95 -21.32
CA ALA A 392 -23.90 3.25 -22.06
C ALA A 392 -24.04 3.05 -23.58
N ASP A 393 -24.73 1.99 -23.99
CA ASP A 393 -25.00 1.72 -25.42
C ASP A 393 -25.79 2.83 -26.14
N PHE A 394 -26.65 3.56 -25.44
CA PHE A 394 -27.37 4.69 -26.02
C PHE A 394 -26.38 5.77 -26.47
N TYR A 395 -25.45 6.15 -25.61
CA TYR A 395 -24.43 7.16 -25.90
C TYR A 395 -23.44 6.68 -26.97
N LEU A 396 -22.97 5.44 -26.90
CA LEU A 396 -22.09 4.88 -27.92
C LEU A 396 -22.74 4.81 -29.30
N ASN A 397 -24.04 4.46 -29.38
CA ASN A 397 -24.78 4.43 -30.65
C ASN A 397 -24.98 5.82 -31.22
N MET A 398 -25.19 6.82 -30.36
CA MET A 398 -25.25 8.22 -30.79
C MET A 398 -23.91 8.67 -31.39
N VAL A 399 -22.80 8.35 -30.74
CA VAL A 399 -21.45 8.67 -31.27
C VAL A 399 -21.20 7.94 -32.60
N ARG A 400 -21.54 6.64 -32.70
CA ARG A 400 -21.42 5.86 -33.95
C ARG A 400 -22.23 6.43 -35.08
N ALA A 401 -23.44 6.92 -34.81
CA ALA A 401 -24.27 7.55 -35.83
C ALA A 401 -23.70 8.87 -36.33
N ALA A 402 -23.13 9.68 -35.44
CA ALA A 402 -22.58 10.99 -35.78
C ALA A 402 -21.14 10.92 -36.35
N GLN A 403 -20.30 10.06 -35.78
CA GLN A 403 -18.86 9.93 -36.10
C GLN A 403 -18.43 8.45 -36.03
N PRO A 404 -18.78 7.62 -37.03
CA PRO A 404 -18.52 6.17 -37.01
C PRO A 404 -17.01 5.82 -36.96
N ALA A 405 -16.14 6.73 -37.39
CA ALA A 405 -14.68 6.56 -37.38
C ALA A 405 -14.02 7.26 -36.19
N HIS A 406 -14.77 7.57 -35.12
CA HIS A 406 -14.18 8.23 -33.94
C HIS A 406 -13.12 7.34 -33.30
N PRO A 407 -11.88 7.87 -33.02
CA PRO A 407 -10.75 7.06 -32.54
C PRO A 407 -11.03 6.33 -31.22
N VAL A 408 -11.76 6.97 -30.31
CA VAL A 408 -12.15 6.37 -29.03
C VAL A 408 -13.07 5.17 -29.23
N LEU A 409 -13.99 5.19 -30.19
CA LEU A 409 -14.80 4.03 -30.53
C LEU A 409 -13.92 2.88 -31.04
N ALA A 410 -12.97 3.20 -31.93
CA ALA A 410 -12.01 2.19 -32.42
C ALA A 410 -11.21 1.59 -31.26
N LEU A 411 -10.74 2.41 -30.32
CA LEU A 411 -10.06 1.93 -29.13
C LEU A 411 -10.93 0.99 -28.30
N LEU A 412 -12.15 1.42 -27.93
CA LEU A 412 -13.07 0.62 -27.10
C LEU A 412 -13.45 -0.71 -27.76
N ASP A 413 -13.76 -0.66 -29.08
CA ASP A 413 -14.07 -1.86 -29.84
C ASP A 413 -12.85 -2.76 -29.99
N GLY A 414 -11.66 -2.21 -30.19
CA GLY A 414 -10.39 -2.94 -30.23
C GLY A 414 -10.07 -3.65 -28.89
N LEU A 415 -10.19 -2.94 -27.77
CA LEU A 415 -10.01 -3.54 -26.44
C LEU A 415 -11.03 -4.65 -26.16
N ARG A 416 -12.30 -4.44 -26.54
CA ARG A 416 -13.34 -5.47 -26.39
C ARG A 416 -13.04 -6.73 -27.20
N LEU A 417 -12.53 -6.57 -28.44
CA LEU A 417 -12.13 -7.68 -29.28
C LEU A 417 -10.88 -8.39 -28.75
N ALA A 418 -9.92 -7.65 -28.22
CA ALA A 418 -8.72 -8.20 -27.60
C ALA A 418 -9.09 -9.05 -26.36
N ARG A 419 -9.96 -8.57 -25.47
CA ARG A 419 -10.49 -9.34 -24.33
C ARG A 419 -11.18 -10.66 -24.79
N LYS A 420 -11.81 -10.67 -25.96
CA LYS A 420 -12.38 -11.86 -26.59
C LYS A 420 -11.35 -12.69 -27.37
N ARG A 421 -10.06 -12.35 -27.30
CA ARG A 421 -8.95 -12.99 -28.04
C ARG A 421 -9.12 -12.95 -29.57
N GLN A 422 -9.83 -11.98 -30.10
CA GLN A 422 -10.04 -11.76 -31.53
C GLN A 422 -8.99 -10.76 -32.07
N MET A 423 -7.70 -11.09 -31.91
CA MET A 423 -6.58 -10.18 -32.12
C MET A 423 -6.45 -9.66 -33.57
N GLU A 424 -6.78 -10.49 -34.58
CA GLU A 424 -6.77 -10.06 -36.00
C GLU A 424 -7.74 -8.91 -36.28
N GLN A 425 -8.89 -8.92 -35.60
CA GLN A 425 -9.91 -7.87 -35.72
C GLN A 425 -9.59 -6.68 -34.79
N ALA A 426 -8.96 -6.94 -33.65
CA ALA A 426 -8.60 -5.92 -32.66
C ALA A 426 -7.45 -5.01 -33.15
N LEU A 427 -6.42 -5.57 -33.78
CA LEU A 427 -5.19 -4.87 -34.14
C LEU A 427 -5.43 -3.58 -34.94
N PRO A 428 -6.18 -3.55 -36.07
CA PRO A 428 -6.37 -2.32 -36.85
C PRO A 428 -7.12 -1.24 -36.04
N LEU A 429 -8.02 -1.66 -35.14
CA LEU A 429 -8.79 -0.73 -34.31
C LEU A 429 -7.92 -0.15 -33.18
N LEU A 430 -7.08 -0.99 -32.55
CA LEU A 430 -6.14 -0.54 -31.52
C LEU A 430 -5.08 0.41 -32.11
N GLU A 431 -4.57 0.14 -33.31
CA GLU A 431 -3.62 1.04 -33.99
C GLU A 431 -4.23 2.42 -34.29
N ILE A 432 -5.50 2.48 -34.69
CA ILE A 432 -6.21 3.75 -34.87
C ILE A 432 -6.41 4.44 -33.51
N GLY A 433 -6.94 3.73 -32.54
CA GLY A 433 -7.28 4.31 -31.23
C GLY A 433 -6.05 4.83 -30.47
N VAL A 434 -5.04 4.01 -30.30
CA VAL A 434 -3.79 4.37 -29.60
C VAL A 434 -2.97 5.38 -30.42
N GLY A 435 -2.92 5.26 -31.74
CA GLY A 435 -2.15 6.15 -32.59
C GLY A 435 -2.66 7.59 -32.63
N GLN A 436 -3.98 7.81 -32.43
CA GLN A 436 -4.60 9.15 -32.42
C GLN A 436 -4.80 9.73 -31.02
N HIS A 437 -4.62 8.92 -29.99
CA HIS A 437 -4.67 9.33 -28.59
C HIS A 437 -3.36 8.95 -27.89
N PRO A 438 -2.24 9.59 -28.25
CA PRO A 438 -0.93 9.28 -27.69
C PRO A 438 -0.85 9.53 -26.17
N GLU A 439 -1.72 10.37 -25.62
CA GLU A 439 -1.89 10.56 -24.17
C GLU A 439 -2.36 9.29 -23.44
N MET A 440 -2.87 8.30 -24.17
CA MET A 440 -3.22 6.98 -23.62
C MET A 440 -2.04 6.02 -23.55
N ALA A 441 -0.87 6.44 -23.98
CA ALA A 441 0.34 5.64 -23.93
C ALA A 441 0.73 5.24 -22.48
N ASP A 442 0.26 6.00 -21.49
CA ASP A 442 0.52 5.80 -20.07
C ASP A 442 -0.40 4.73 -19.42
N SER A 443 -1.11 3.91 -20.21
CA SER A 443 -2.11 2.97 -19.67
C SER A 443 -1.84 1.54 -20.13
N ASP A 444 -2.57 0.58 -19.55
CA ASP A 444 -2.59 -0.86 -19.92
C ASP A 444 -2.93 -1.13 -21.42
N LYS A 445 -3.26 -0.08 -22.16
CA LYS A 445 -3.66 -0.17 -23.57
C LYS A 445 -2.46 -0.38 -24.49
N LEU A 446 -1.27 0.11 -24.14
CA LEU A 446 -0.04 -0.17 -24.88
C LEU A 446 0.37 -1.66 -24.85
N PRO A 447 0.41 -2.33 -23.69
CA PRO A 447 0.62 -3.76 -23.62
C PRO A 447 -0.39 -4.53 -24.49
N THR A 448 -1.68 -4.16 -24.46
CA THR A 448 -2.72 -4.79 -25.29
C THR A 448 -2.46 -4.59 -26.78
N LEU A 449 -2.03 -3.42 -27.24
CA LEU A 449 -1.65 -3.19 -28.64
C LEU A 449 -0.43 -4.02 -29.03
N TRP A 450 0.61 -4.06 -28.19
CA TRP A 450 1.77 -4.92 -28.42
C TRP A 450 1.39 -6.39 -28.51
N ALA A 451 0.57 -6.85 -27.59
CA ALA A 451 0.02 -8.19 -27.58
C ALA A 451 -0.71 -8.53 -28.89
N ALA A 452 -1.56 -7.63 -29.37
CA ALA A 452 -2.23 -7.79 -30.65
C ALA A 452 -1.25 -7.83 -31.84
N ARG A 453 -0.21 -6.99 -31.83
CA ARG A 453 0.83 -7.02 -32.89
C ARG A 453 1.57 -8.35 -32.91
N PHE A 454 2.02 -8.85 -31.77
CA PHE A 454 2.73 -10.13 -31.69
C PHE A 454 1.84 -11.33 -32.05
N ALA A 455 0.55 -11.27 -31.69
CA ALA A 455 -0.40 -12.32 -32.06
C ALA A 455 -0.66 -12.42 -33.58
N VAL A 456 -0.67 -11.28 -34.26
CA VAL A 456 -1.14 -11.19 -35.65
C VAL A 456 0.03 -11.14 -36.65
N LEU A 457 1.10 -10.39 -36.33
CA LEU A 457 2.20 -10.11 -37.24
C LEU A 457 3.40 -11.05 -37.01
N PRO A 458 4.26 -11.26 -38.03
CA PRO A 458 5.58 -11.76 -37.79
C PRO A 458 6.35 -10.87 -36.81
N LEU A 459 7.20 -11.46 -35.97
CA LEU A 459 7.92 -10.73 -34.92
C LEU A 459 8.69 -9.52 -35.47
N GLU A 460 9.41 -9.70 -36.56
CA GLU A 460 10.18 -8.62 -37.20
C GLU A 460 9.30 -7.47 -37.69
N GLU A 461 8.11 -7.77 -38.26
CA GLU A 461 7.16 -6.77 -38.69
C GLU A 461 6.52 -6.04 -37.50
N ALA A 462 6.14 -6.77 -36.45
CA ALA A 462 5.60 -6.20 -35.22
C ALA A 462 6.56 -5.18 -34.59
N LEU A 463 7.87 -5.53 -34.55
CA LEU A 463 8.92 -4.69 -34.01
C LEU A 463 9.30 -3.51 -34.92
N ALA A 464 9.12 -3.63 -36.24
CA ALA A 464 9.46 -2.58 -37.21
C ALA A 464 8.36 -1.53 -37.36
N ARG A 465 7.12 -1.80 -36.94
CA ARG A 465 6.02 -0.85 -37.07
C ARG A 465 6.25 0.40 -36.20
N PRO A 466 6.21 1.60 -36.82
CA PRO A 466 6.46 2.84 -36.10
C PRO A 466 5.43 3.08 -35.00
N PHE A 467 5.84 3.85 -34.00
CA PHE A 467 4.99 4.41 -32.95
C PHE A 467 5.32 5.91 -32.77
N PRO A 468 4.38 6.76 -32.35
CA PRO A 468 4.64 8.18 -32.13
C PRO A 468 5.83 8.43 -31.20
N ASP A 469 6.81 9.21 -31.63
CA ASP A 469 8.06 9.44 -30.88
C ASP A 469 7.83 10.10 -29.51
N ALA A 470 6.73 10.84 -29.34
CA ALA A 470 6.39 11.52 -28.10
C ALA A 470 6.25 10.56 -26.89
N HIS A 471 5.96 9.27 -27.15
CA HIS A 471 5.74 8.25 -26.12
C HIS A 471 6.70 7.06 -26.29
N GLY A 472 7.81 7.27 -26.97
CA GLY A 472 8.72 6.19 -27.33
C GLY A 472 9.31 5.45 -26.12
N ALA A 473 9.46 6.08 -24.96
CA ALA A 473 9.94 5.43 -23.75
C ALA A 473 8.91 4.45 -23.16
N HIS A 474 7.67 4.87 -22.99
CA HIS A 474 6.55 4.02 -22.56
C HIS A 474 6.30 2.86 -23.53
N TRP A 475 6.42 3.14 -24.82
CA TRP A 475 6.34 2.13 -25.88
C TRP A 475 7.42 1.06 -25.74
N CYS A 476 8.65 1.46 -25.46
CA CYS A 476 9.76 0.53 -25.21
C CYS A 476 9.52 -0.29 -23.93
N TYR A 477 9.04 0.36 -22.87
CA TYR A 477 8.69 -0.33 -21.64
C TYR A 477 7.65 -1.43 -21.86
N ALA A 478 6.53 -1.07 -22.49
CA ALA A 478 5.45 -2.02 -22.79
C ALA A 478 5.90 -3.18 -23.68
N ALA A 479 6.76 -2.91 -24.69
CA ALA A 479 7.35 -3.95 -25.53
C ALA A 479 8.22 -4.91 -24.72
N GLY A 480 9.06 -4.37 -23.84
CA GLY A 480 9.92 -5.17 -22.96
C GLY A 480 9.11 -6.08 -22.05
N VAL A 481 8.08 -5.53 -21.36
CA VAL A 481 7.20 -6.30 -20.46
C VAL A 481 6.52 -7.45 -21.20
N VAL A 482 5.88 -7.20 -22.34
CA VAL A 482 5.17 -8.24 -23.11
C VAL A 482 6.12 -9.30 -23.67
N LEU A 483 7.35 -8.93 -24.01
CA LEU A 483 8.36 -9.89 -24.48
C LEU A 483 8.98 -10.71 -23.35
N ASP A 484 9.03 -10.17 -22.14
CA ASP A 484 9.67 -10.82 -21.00
C ASP A 484 8.83 -11.99 -20.48
N ASP A 485 7.51 -11.84 -20.44
CA ASP A 485 6.60 -12.87 -19.96
C ASP A 485 6.13 -13.79 -21.08
N ALA A 486 6.66 -15.01 -21.10
CA ALA A 486 6.28 -16.01 -22.10
C ALA A 486 4.88 -16.57 -21.87
N ASP A 487 4.41 -16.59 -20.63
CA ASP A 487 3.09 -17.11 -20.28
C ASP A 487 2.00 -16.10 -20.67
N ASP A 488 2.29 -14.83 -20.57
CA ASP A 488 1.44 -13.75 -21.09
C ASP A 488 1.48 -13.70 -22.64
N LEU A 489 2.63 -13.94 -23.24
CA LEU A 489 2.78 -13.90 -24.68
C LEU A 489 2.12 -15.10 -25.40
N ALA A 490 2.16 -16.31 -24.82
CA ALA A 490 1.62 -17.52 -25.43
C ALA A 490 0.10 -17.45 -25.69
N PRO A 491 -0.76 -17.05 -24.73
CA PRO A 491 -2.19 -16.86 -24.97
C PRO A 491 -2.49 -15.80 -26.02
N LEU A 492 -1.66 -14.75 -26.09
CA LEU A 492 -1.81 -13.62 -27.00
C LEU A 492 -1.48 -14.00 -28.44
N MET A 493 -0.52 -14.90 -28.64
CA MET A 493 -0.17 -15.43 -29.97
C MET A 493 -1.17 -16.46 -30.51
N GLY A 494 -2.30 -16.68 -29.81
CA GLY A 494 -3.45 -17.44 -30.32
C GLY A 494 -3.20 -18.94 -30.50
N GLY A 495 -2.22 -19.54 -29.83
CA GLY A 495 -1.92 -20.97 -29.86
C GLY A 495 -1.45 -21.54 -31.22
N LYS A 496 -1.49 -20.73 -32.26
CA LYS A 496 -1.05 -21.09 -33.62
C LYS A 496 0.39 -20.76 -33.92
N LYS A 497 0.96 -19.81 -33.18
CA LYS A 497 2.38 -19.42 -33.31
C LYS A 497 3.13 -19.87 -32.05
N LYS A 498 4.29 -20.46 -32.26
CA LYS A 498 5.18 -20.81 -31.15
C LYS A 498 5.79 -19.53 -30.60
N VAL A 499 5.67 -19.32 -29.29
CA VAL A 499 6.38 -18.24 -28.61
C VAL A 499 7.85 -18.34 -28.95
N PRO A 500 8.55 -17.26 -29.35
CA PRO A 500 9.99 -17.30 -29.58
C PRO A 500 10.72 -17.83 -28.35
N ALA A 501 11.75 -18.62 -28.55
CA ALA A 501 12.57 -19.14 -27.47
C ALA A 501 13.16 -17.99 -26.62
N GLN A 502 13.46 -18.27 -25.38
CA GLN A 502 13.97 -17.26 -24.44
C GLN A 502 15.25 -16.60 -24.97
N GLU A 503 16.13 -17.36 -25.59
CA GLU A 503 17.40 -16.88 -26.16
C GLU A 503 17.20 -15.85 -27.29
N VAL A 504 16.03 -15.83 -27.91
CA VAL A 504 15.65 -14.84 -28.94
C VAL A 504 15.00 -13.64 -28.32
N ARG A 505 14.17 -13.85 -27.27
CA ARG A 505 13.40 -12.78 -26.61
C ARG A 505 14.26 -11.93 -25.70
N GLU A 506 15.11 -12.54 -24.88
CA GLU A 506 15.88 -11.86 -23.84
C GLU A 506 16.78 -10.72 -24.36
N PRO A 507 17.52 -10.85 -25.46
CA PRO A 507 18.26 -9.72 -26.04
C PRO A 507 17.34 -8.59 -26.52
N LEU A 508 16.11 -8.91 -26.95
CA LEU A 508 15.12 -7.89 -27.35
C LEU A 508 14.58 -7.15 -26.15
N VAL A 509 14.26 -7.85 -25.07
CA VAL A 509 13.82 -7.27 -23.79
C VAL A 509 14.85 -6.25 -23.27
N VAL A 510 16.10 -6.68 -23.14
CA VAL A 510 17.21 -5.81 -22.71
C VAL A 510 17.33 -4.58 -23.62
N ARG A 511 17.32 -4.78 -24.93
CA ARG A 511 17.40 -3.68 -25.91
C ARG A 511 16.26 -2.67 -25.74
N TYR A 512 15.01 -3.14 -25.54
CA TYR A 512 13.88 -2.24 -25.37
C TYR A 512 13.95 -1.47 -24.05
N TYR A 513 14.35 -2.11 -22.95
CA TYR A 513 14.54 -1.41 -21.68
C TYR A 513 15.66 -0.36 -21.76
N GLU A 514 16.81 -0.70 -22.37
CA GLU A 514 17.90 0.25 -22.63
C GLU A 514 17.46 1.43 -23.50
N GLN A 515 16.70 1.16 -24.57
CA GLN A 515 16.16 2.22 -25.45
C GLN A 515 15.15 3.11 -24.71
N GLY A 516 14.30 2.52 -23.86
CA GLY A 516 13.34 3.26 -23.04
C GLY A 516 14.04 4.24 -22.09
N LEU A 517 15.04 3.76 -21.36
CA LEU A 517 15.86 4.59 -20.48
C LEU A 517 16.59 5.70 -21.25
N ALA A 518 17.26 5.36 -22.33
CA ALA A 518 17.99 6.33 -23.15
C ALA A 518 17.06 7.44 -23.71
N ARG A 519 15.81 7.11 -24.07
CA ARG A 519 14.81 8.09 -24.53
C ARG A 519 14.37 9.02 -23.40
N PHE A 520 14.12 8.51 -22.19
CA PHE A 520 13.84 9.35 -21.03
C PHE A 520 15.02 10.27 -20.69
N GLU A 521 16.23 9.73 -20.61
CA GLU A 521 17.42 10.50 -20.27
C GLU A 521 17.73 11.58 -21.31
N HIS A 522 17.55 11.27 -22.60
CA HIS A 522 17.68 12.27 -23.68
C HIS A 522 16.63 13.39 -23.57
N PHE A 523 15.38 13.00 -23.31
CA PHE A 523 14.28 13.94 -23.14
C PHE A 523 14.51 14.86 -21.94
N TRP A 524 15.04 14.34 -20.85
CA TRP A 524 15.40 15.11 -19.67
C TRP A 524 16.55 16.06 -19.91
N ALA A 525 17.60 15.59 -20.58
CA ALA A 525 18.76 16.42 -20.91
C ALA A 525 18.43 17.58 -21.84
N SER A 526 17.41 17.43 -22.72
CA SER A 526 17.00 18.47 -23.65
C SER A 526 16.21 19.61 -23.00
N GLY A 527 15.74 19.44 -21.75
CA GLY A 527 14.89 20.42 -21.05
C GLY A 527 13.52 20.64 -21.68
N GLN A 528 13.14 19.83 -22.69
CA GLN A 528 11.89 19.97 -23.44
C GLN A 528 10.71 19.28 -22.77
N GLY A 529 10.96 18.45 -21.76
CA GLY A 529 9.97 17.61 -21.14
C GLY A 529 9.52 18.09 -19.77
N ARG A 530 8.24 17.99 -19.55
CA ARG A 530 7.62 18.02 -18.23
C ARG A 530 7.35 16.61 -17.83
N PHE A 531 7.87 16.22 -16.65
CA PHE A 531 7.68 14.88 -16.15
C PHE A 531 6.39 14.81 -15.37
N LYS A 532 5.61 13.80 -15.73
CA LYS A 532 4.48 13.31 -14.96
C LYS A 532 5.01 12.28 -13.95
N ASP A 533 4.29 12.06 -12.86
CA ASP A 533 4.61 10.98 -11.92
C ASP A 533 4.65 9.62 -12.64
N ALA A 534 3.74 9.39 -13.63
CA ALA A 534 3.78 8.22 -14.50
C ALA A 534 5.11 8.05 -15.25
N ASP A 535 5.71 9.13 -15.71
CA ASP A 535 7.02 9.06 -16.38
C ASP A 535 8.11 8.64 -15.40
N LEU A 536 8.08 9.17 -14.18
CA LEU A 536 9.04 8.78 -13.13
C LEU A 536 8.82 7.33 -12.71
N HIS A 537 7.58 6.90 -12.58
CA HIS A 537 7.25 5.50 -12.27
C HIS A 537 7.72 4.56 -13.38
N VAL A 538 7.41 4.83 -14.65
CA VAL A 538 7.85 4.01 -15.78
C VAL A 538 9.38 4.00 -15.92
N TYR A 539 10.04 5.14 -15.66
CA TYR A 539 11.50 5.18 -15.62
C TYR A 539 12.06 4.28 -14.50
N SER A 540 11.48 4.37 -13.31
CA SER A 540 11.86 3.54 -12.17
C SER A 540 11.64 2.05 -12.47
N MET A 541 10.51 1.69 -13.08
CA MET A 541 10.23 0.31 -13.53
C MET A 541 11.20 -0.16 -14.62
N LEU A 542 11.57 0.70 -15.57
CA LEU A 542 12.61 0.38 -16.57
C LEU A 542 13.96 0.10 -15.89
N CYS A 543 14.33 0.94 -14.92
CA CYS A 543 15.54 0.73 -14.13
C CYS A 543 15.50 -0.63 -13.41
N ASN A 544 14.39 -0.95 -12.74
CA ASN A 544 14.22 -2.21 -12.02
C ASN A 544 14.33 -3.42 -12.96
N ASN A 545 13.53 -3.40 -14.03
CA ASN A 545 13.43 -4.55 -14.93
C ASN A 545 14.75 -4.81 -15.68
N LEU A 546 15.44 -3.74 -16.10
CA LEU A 546 16.76 -3.87 -16.73
C LEU A 546 17.82 -4.35 -15.72
N ALA A 547 17.79 -3.86 -14.49
CA ALA A 547 18.69 -4.29 -13.44
C ALA A 547 18.53 -5.78 -13.12
N ILE A 548 17.29 -6.29 -13.12
CA ILE A 548 17.04 -7.74 -12.98
C ILE A 548 17.74 -8.50 -14.10
N LYS A 549 17.64 -8.06 -15.36
CA LYS A 549 18.33 -8.70 -16.49
C LYS A 549 19.84 -8.63 -16.34
N TYR A 550 20.38 -7.49 -15.93
CA TYR A 550 21.82 -7.34 -15.72
C TYR A 550 22.34 -8.25 -14.60
N ARG A 551 21.57 -8.46 -13.53
CA ARG A 551 21.93 -9.43 -12.48
C ARG A 551 22.04 -10.86 -13.02
N PHE A 552 21.10 -11.30 -13.87
CA PHE A 552 21.18 -12.60 -14.51
C PHE A 552 22.36 -12.74 -15.50
N MET A 553 22.98 -11.61 -15.88
CA MET A 553 24.20 -11.57 -16.71
C MET A 553 25.46 -11.31 -15.86
N ASP A 554 25.40 -11.44 -14.55
CA ASP A 554 26.47 -11.16 -13.59
C ASP A 554 27.02 -9.72 -13.65
N ARG A 555 26.23 -8.77 -14.19
CA ARG A 555 26.57 -7.34 -14.31
C ARG A 555 26.07 -6.58 -13.07
N TYR A 556 26.52 -6.98 -11.87
CA TYR A 556 25.98 -6.50 -10.59
C TYR A 556 26.21 -5.02 -10.33
N ASP A 557 27.34 -4.44 -10.78
CA ASP A 557 27.64 -3.01 -10.60
C ASP A 557 26.66 -2.14 -11.40
N GLU A 558 26.42 -2.49 -12.66
CA GLU A 558 25.49 -1.79 -13.54
C GLU A 558 24.04 -1.96 -13.06
N ALA A 559 23.70 -3.14 -12.55
CA ALA A 559 22.39 -3.37 -11.94
C ALA A 559 22.18 -2.50 -10.70
N ALA A 560 23.17 -2.40 -9.83
CA ALA A 560 23.10 -1.54 -8.64
C ALA A 560 22.95 -0.05 -9.01
N GLU A 561 23.69 0.42 -10.04
CA GLU A 561 23.53 1.79 -10.54
C GLU A 561 22.09 2.08 -11.01
N LEU A 562 21.48 1.13 -11.72
CA LEU A 562 20.09 1.25 -12.18
C LEU A 562 19.12 1.29 -10.99
N HIS A 563 19.30 0.44 -9.97
CA HIS A 563 18.45 0.48 -8.78
C HIS A 563 18.59 1.82 -8.04
N HIS A 564 19.79 2.39 -7.93
CA HIS A 564 19.98 3.73 -7.35
C HIS A 564 19.30 4.84 -8.18
N LYS A 565 19.35 4.76 -9.52
CA LYS A 565 18.60 5.68 -10.40
C LYS A 565 17.08 5.57 -10.18
N GLY A 566 16.57 4.35 -10.04
CA GLY A 566 15.16 4.10 -9.76
C GLY A 566 14.73 4.68 -8.42
N LEU A 567 15.48 4.42 -7.34
CA LEU A 567 15.22 5.00 -6.01
C LEU A 567 15.22 6.54 -6.01
N GLY A 568 16.09 7.15 -6.80
CA GLY A 568 16.13 8.61 -6.94
C GLY A 568 14.96 9.20 -7.76
N SER A 569 14.11 8.37 -8.34
CA SER A 569 13.02 8.81 -9.22
C SER A 569 11.64 8.51 -8.65
N SER A 570 11.36 7.24 -8.37
CA SER A 570 10.12 6.77 -7.75
C SER A 570 10.50 5.57 -6.88
N PRO A 571 10.72 5.77 -5.57
CA PRO A 571 11.21 4.70 -4.70
C PRO A 571 10.14 3.64 -4.47
N PHE A 572 10.54 2.38 -4.59
CA PHE A 572 9.75 1.23 -4.17
C PHE A 572 10.66 0.09 -3.71
N ALA A 573 10.13 -0.83 -2.95
CA ALA A 573 10.93 -1.80 -2.20
C ALA A 573 11.70 -2.78 -3.10
N GLU A 574 11.26 -3.03 -4.36
CA GLU A 574 11.97 -3.86 -5.32
C GLU A 574 13.37 -3.33 -5.64
N HIS A 575 13.58 -2.01 -5.57
CA HIS A 575 14.93 -1.46 -5.76
C HIS A 575 15.85 -1.81 -4.59
N HIS A 576 15.38 -1.69 -3.35
CA HIS A 576 16.16 -2.11 -2.18
C HIS A 576 16.42 -3.62 -2.19
N ASN A 577 15.41 -4.41 -2.54
CA ASN A 577 15.56 -5.85 -2.75
C ASN A 577 16.59 -6.15 -3.86
N GLY A 578 16.55 -5.40 -4.96
CA GLY A 578 17.51 -5.53 -6.05
C GLY A 578 18.94 -5.22 -5.65
N LEU A 579 19.16 -4.17 -4.86
CA LEU A 579 20.48 -3.81 -4.30
C LEU A 579 21.00 -4.91 -3.36
N LEU A 580 20.14 -5.46 -2.52
CA LEU A 580 20.48 -6.61 -1.67
C LEU A 580 21.00 -7.77 -2.52
N TRP A 581 20.26 -8.16 -3.56
CA TRP A 581 20.67 -9.26 -4.45
C TRP A 581 21.91 -8.93 -5.31
N CYS A 582 22.18 -7.65 -5.60
CA CYS A 582 23.45 -7.25 -6.21
C CYS A 582 24.62 -7.46 -5.23
N ALA A 583 24.45 -7.14 -3.95
CA ALA A 583 25.47 -7.37 -2.92
C ALA A 583 25.72 -8.88 -2.73
N VAL A 584 24.67 -9.69 -2.67
CA VAL A 584 24.76 -11.15 -2.60
C VAL A 584 25.53 -11.70 -3.80
N GLY A 585 25.22 -11.25 -5.02
CA GLY A 585 25.92 -11.69 -6.23
C GLY A 585 27.40 -11.32 -6.27
N LYS A 586 27.82 -10.28 -5.53
CA LYS A 586 29.22 -9.88 -5.37
C LYS A 586 29.93 -10.57 -4.19
N ASP A 587 29.26 -11.46 -3.46
CA ASP A 587 29.72 -12.01 -2.19
C ASP A 587 30.08 -10.93 -1.14
N ASP A 588 29.42 -9.77 -1.19
CA ASP A 588 29.61 -8.70 -0.22
C ASP A 588 28.60 -8.84 0.93
N ASP A 589 28.97 -9.66 1.91
CA ASP A 589 28.14 -9.97 3.06
C ASP A 589 27.83 -8.72 3.90
N ALA A 590 28.79 -7.76 4.02
CA ALA A 590 28.58 -6.53 4.77
C ALA A 590 27.53 -5.63 4.10
N GLN A 591 27.61 -5.45 2.79
CA GLN A 591 26.65 -4.67 2.03
C GLN A 591 25.28 -5.37 1.99
N THR A 592 25.25 -6.70 1.94
CA THR A 592 23.99 -7.50 2.01
C THR A 592 23.20 -7.15 3.27
N VAL A 593 23.85 -7.10 4.44
CA VAL A 593 23.18 -6.74 5.71
C VAL A 593 22.70 -5.29 5.69
N ILE A 594 23.51 -4.33 5.16
CA ILE A 594 23.12 -2.92 5.05
C ILE A 594 21.88 -2.76 4.16
N GLU A 595 21.84 -3.39 3.00
CA GLU A 595 20.70 -3.28 2.09
C GLU A 595 19.45 -3.98 2.65
N ALA A 596 19.62 -5.06 3.40
CA ALA A 596 18.53 -5.73 4.09
C ALA A 596 17.89 -4.83 5.17
N GLU A 597 18.70 -4.12 5.96
CA GLU A 597 18.20 -3.12 6.93
C GLU A 597 17.42 -2.00 6.24
N ARG A 598 17.93 -1.48 5.12
CA ARG A 598 17.23 -0.46 4.32
C ARG A 598 15.89 -0.96 3.80
N LEU A 599 15.87 -2.19 3.25
CA LEU A 599 14.65 -2.83 2.77
C LEU A 599 13.63 -3.00 3.90
N TRP A 600 14.10 -3.48 5.07
CA TRP A 600 13.24 -3.66 6.22
C TRP A 600 12.60 -2.35 6.69
N HIS A 601 13.39 -1.28 6.85
CA HIS A 601 12.90 0.04 7.25
C HIS A 601 11.93 0.62 6.22
N PHE A 602 12.27 0.52 4.94
CA PHE A 602 11.38 0.97 3.87
C PHE A 602 10.04 0.22 3.89
N ALA A 603 10.06 -1.10 4.10
CA ALA A 603 8.85 -1.91 4.18
C ALA A 603 7.99 -1.55 5.41
N GLN A 604 8.60 -1.24 6.55
CA GLN A 604 7.89 -0.77 7.75
C GLN A 604 7.17 0.57 7.49
N GLU A 605 7.83 1.51 6.85
CA GLU A 605 7.30 2.85 6.56
C GLU A 605 6.17 2.82 5.54
N HIS A 606 6.24 1.92 4.53
CA HIS A 606 5.31 1.89 3.39
C HIS A 606 4.37 0.67 3.39
N GLY A 607 4.47 -0.21 4.38
CA GLY A 607 3.67 -1.43 4.51
C GLY A 607 4.26 -2.65 3.76
N TYR A 608 4.00 -3.83 4.30
CA TYR A 608 4.56 -5.11 3.80
C TYR A 608 3.92 -5.66 2.52
N SER A 609 2.86 -5.06 2.01
CA SER A 609 1.94 -5.67 1.05
C SER A 609 2.55 -6.27 -0.24
N ARG A 610 3.85 -6.11 -0.49
CA ARG A 610 4.51 -6.68 -1.69
C ARG A 610 5.88 -7.33 -1.42
N HIS A 611 6.40 -7.30 -0.20
CA HIS A 611 7.74 -7.82 0.12
C HIS A 611 7.69 -8.83 1.25
N GLU A 612 7.57 -10.08 0.85
CA GLU A 612 7.66 -11.20 1.75
C GLU A 612 9.11 -11.33 2.27
N PRO A 613 9.40 -11.04 3.56
CA PRO A 613 10.77 -11.08 4.10
C PRO A 613 11.37 -12.48 4.10
N THR A 614 10.56 -13.52 3.99
CA THR A 614 11.01 -14.91 3.88
C THR A 614 11.99 -15.15 2.75
N ARG A 615 11.98 -14.30 1.71
CA ARG A 615 12.87 -14.42 0.56
C ARG A 615 14.31 -14.05 0.85
N TYR A 616 14.57 -13.17 1.81
CA TYR A 616 15.92 -12.66 2.07
C TYR A 616 16.43 -12.86 3.50
N PHE A 617 15.58 -13.10 4.49
CA PHE A 617 16.01 -13.23 5.89
C PHE A 617 17.02 -14.37 6.11
N SER A 618 16.82 -15.51 5.44
CA SER A 618 17.80 -16.60 5.51
C SER A 618 19.16 -16.22 4.90
N THR A 619 19.15 -15.40 3.85
CA THR A 619 20.38 -14.89 3.21
C THR A 619 21.10 -13.92 4.14
N VAL A 620 20.37 -13.01 4.78
CA VAL A 620 20.92 -12.09 5.78
C VAL A 620 21.53 -12.85 6.96
N ALA A 621 20.84 -13.87 7.45
CA ALA A 621 21.37 -14.73 8.53
C ALA A 621 22.67 -15.43 8.13
N LEU A 622 22.78 -15.90 6.89
CA LEU A 622 24.01 -16.46 6.34
C LEU A 622 25.14 -15.42 6.30
N SER A 623 24.84 -14.21 5.82
CA SER A 623 25.83 -13.12 5.76
C SER A 623 26.28 -12.70 7.16
N LEU A 624 25.38 -12.59 8.12
CA LEU A 624 25.72 -12.30 9.53
C LEU A 624 26.59 -13.40 10.12
N TYR A 625 26.28 -14.67 9.85
CA TYR A 625 27.11 -15.81 10.28
C TYR A 625 28.54 -15.74 9.70
N LYS A 626 28.69 -15.44 8.41
CA LYS A 626 30.00 -15.26 7.75
C LYS A 626 30.80 -14.06 8.32
N LEU A 627 30.12 -13.06 8.83
CA LEU A 627 30.72 -11.84 9.42
C LEU A 627 31.01 -11.99 10.92
N ASP A 628 30.81 -13.17 11.52
CA ASP A 628 30.91 -13.42 12.98
C ASP A 628 29.98 -12.48 13.81
N ARG A 629 28.80 -12.12 13.25
CA ARG A 629 27.76 -11.27 13.88
C ARG A 629 26.53 -12.08 14.29
N ASP A 630 26.74 -13.26 14.83
CA ASP A 630 25.68 -14.23 15.10
C ASP A 630 24.61 -13.73 16.07
N ASP A 631 24.97 -12.84 17.01
CA ASP A 631 24.02 -12.27 17.96
C ASP A 631 22.89 -11.47 17.27
N GLU A 632 23.16 -10.93 16.08
CA GLU A 632 22.16 -10.18 15.32
C GLU A 632 21.17 -11.07 14.57
N ILE A 633 21.47 -12.35 14.38
CA ILE A 633 20.52 -13.30 13.77
C ILE A 633 19.24 -13.40 14.59
N SER A 634 19.34 -13.28 15.92
CA SER A 634 18.16 -13.31 16.81
C SER A 634 17.20 -12.15 16.53
N ILE A 635 17.72 -10.96 16.23
CA ILE A 635 16.92 -9.77 15.89
C ILE A 635 16.13 -10.02 14.59
N TRP A 636 16.77 -10.61 13.58
CA TRP A 636 16.10 -10.94 12.33
C TRP A 636 15.06 -12.06 12.48
N MET A 637 15.27 -13.01 13.39
CA MET A 637 14.26 -14.02 13.75
C MET A 637 13.05 -13.39 14.42
N GLU A 638 13.25 -12.44 15.34
CA GLU A 638 12.17 -11.70 15.99
C GLU A 638 11.38 -10.87 14.96
N ARG A 639 12.05 -10.20 14.02
CA ARG A 639 11.41 -9.49 12.91
C ARG A 639 10.57 -10.41 12.02
N LEU A 640 11.06 -11.62 11.74
CA LEU A 640 10.33 -12.62 10.96
C LEU A 640 9.08 -13.10 11.71
N ASP A 641 9.21 -13.36 13.02
CA ASP A 641 8.08 -13.76 13.87
C ASP A 641 7.03 -12.63 13.94
N GLN A 642 7.48 -11.38 14.16
CA GLN A 642 6.59 -10.22 14.21
C GLN A 642 5.83 -10.06 12.90
N TRP A 643 6.54 -10.02 11.76
CA TRP A 643 5.90 -9.91 10.45
C TRP A 643 4.83 -11.00 10.24
N PHE A 644 5.14 -12.24 10.61
CA PHE A 644 4.21 -13.36 10.45
C PHE A 644 2.97 -13.21 11.33
N HIS A 645 3.12 -12.73 12.58
CA HIS A 645 2.01 -12.54 13.51
C HIS A 645 1.14 -11.30 13.17
N ASP A 646 1.68 -10.32 12.46
CA ASP A 646 0.97 -9.13 12.02
C ASP A 646 0.05 -9.40 10.81
N LEU A 647 0.22 -10.55 10.14
CA LEU A 647 -0.64 -10.99 9.03
C LEU A 647 -1.96 -11.57 9.56
N ASP A 648 -3.02 -11.44 8.76
CA ASP A 648 -4.28 -12.11 9.07
C ASP A 648 -4.20 -13.64 8.90
N GLU A 649 -5.22 -14.39 9.37
CA GLU A 649 -5.20 -15.86 9.35
C GLU A 649 -5.16 -16.48 7.93
N GLU A 650 -5.67 -15.79 6.92
CA GLU A 650 -5.66 -16.25 5.53
C GLU A 650 -4.26 -16.05 4.94
N GLU A 651 -3.71 -14.87 5.10
CA GLU A 651 -2.34 -14.55 4.69
C GLU A 651 -1.31 -15.44 5.40
N GLN A 652 -1.45 -15.66 6.72
CA GLN A 652 -0.58 -16.57 7.47
C GLN A 652 -0.60 -18.00 6.88
N ARG A 653 -1.76 -18.50 6.47
CA ARG A 653 -1.87 -19.83 5.86
C ARG A 653 -1.12 -19.90 4.52
N ASP A 654 -1.23 -18.85 3.70
CA ASP A 654 -0.61 -18.80 2.38
C ASP A 654 0.93 -18.75 2.46
N VAL A 655 1.47 -17.98 3.41
CA VAL A 655 2.93 -17.82 3.56
C VAL A 655 3.57 -18.78 4.58
N ARG A 656 2.78 -19.60 5.26
CA ARG A 656 3.22 -20.48 6.38
C ARG A 656 4.41 -21.35 6.02
N ARG A 657 4.38 -21.95 4.83
CA ARG A 657 5.47 -22.79 4.31
C ARG A 657 6.78 -22.00 4.19
N ASN A 658 6.70 -20.80 3.61
CA ASN A 658 7.86 -19.95 3.39
C ASN A 658 8.43 -19.41 4.70
N TYR A 659 7.55 -19.03 5.64
CA TYR A 659 7.93 -18.65 7.00
C TYR A 659 8.72 -19.76 7.70
N LEU A 660 8.21 -20.99 7.73
CA LEU A 660 8.89 -22.12 8.36
C LEU A 660 10.22 -22.45 7.65
N ALA A 661 10.27 -22.39 6.33
CA ALA A 661 11.50 -22.63 5.57
C ALA A 661 12.59 -21.58 5.90
N SER A 662 12.21 -20.32 5.99
CA SER A 662 13.12 -19.23 6.36
C SER A 662 13.58 -19.35 7.81
N LEU A 663 12.66 -19.57 8.74
CA LEU A 663 12.96 -19.76 10.15
C LEU A 663 13.93 -20.95 10.38
N MET A 664 13.69 -22.08 9.72
CA MET A 664 14.57 -23.24 9.84
C MET A 664 15.97 -22.97 9.29
N SER A 665 16.09 -22.20 8.21
CA SER A 665 17.38 -21.79 7.67
C SER A 665 18.16 -20.89 8.65
N MET A 666 17.48 -19.94 9.29
CA MET A 666 18.09 -19.07 10.29
C MET A 666 18.52 -19.85 11.53
N LEU A 667 17.68 -20.76 12.02
CA LEU A 667 17.99 -21.63 13.15
C LEU A 667 19.15 -22.60 12.84
N ASP A 668 19.29 -23.07 11.60
CA ASP A 668 20.42 -23.89 11.17
C ASP A 668 21.75 -23.15 11.35
N PHE A 669 21.86 -21.92 10.85
CA PHE A 669 23.05 -21.08 11.04
C PHE A 669 23.34 -20.77 12.51
N PHE A 670 22.30 -20.51 13.29
CA PHE A 670 22.43 -20.13 14.71
C PHE A 670 22.67 -21.32 15.64
N SER A 671 22.39 -22.56 15.17
CA SER A 671 22.50 -23.78 15.98
C SER A 671 23.90 -24.09 16.46
N SER A 672 24.94 -23.72 15.71
CA SER A 672 26.34 -23.95 16.07
C SER A 672 26.86 -22.99 17.15
N THR A 673 26.28 -21.79 17.29
CA THR A 673 26.73 -20.74 18.20
C THR A 673 25.89 -20.65 19.47
N ARG A 674 24.56 -20.85 19.35
CA ARG A 674 23.61 -20.75 20.49
C ARG A 674 22.65 -21.93 20.56
N PRO A 675 23.16 -23.15 20.72
CA PRO A 675 22.34 -24.37 20.71
C PRO A 675 21.21 -24.36 21.75
N GLU A 676 21.46 -23.75 22.91
CA GLU A 676 20.47 -23.67 24.00
C GLU A 676 19.22 -22.86 23.67
N LEU A 677 19.33 -21.86 22.76
CA LEU A 677 18.21 -21.04 22.32
C LEU A 677 17.46 -21.66 21.12
N VAL A 678 18.18 -22.42 20.30
CA VAL A 678 17.68 -22.99 19.06
C VAL A 678 16.82 -24.23 19.27
N LEU A 679 17.27 -25.17 20.12
CA LEU A 679 16.59 -26.44 20.28
C LEU A 679 15.11 -26.33 20.69
N PRO A 680 14.72 -25.48 21.65
CA PRO A 680 13.30 -25.30 21.97
C PRO A 680 12.45 -24.86 20.76
N ARG A 681 12.93 -23.91 19.94
CA ARG A 681 12.24 -23.45 18.74
C ARG A 681 12.13 -24.54 17.67
N LEU A 682 13.20 -25.31 17.44
CA LEU A 682 13.15 -26.45 16.52
C LEU A 682 12.05 -27.45 16.94
N ARG A 683 11.96 -27.77 18.23
CA ARG A 683 10.96 -28.70 18.77
C ARG A 683 9.54 -28.18 18.63
N THR A 684 9.33 -26.87 18.78
CA THR A 684 8.02 -26.25 18.63
C THR A 684 7.44 -26.48 17.22
N HIS A 685 8.28 -26.36 16.18
CA HIS A 685 7.82 -26.44 14.79
C HIS A 685 8.06 -27.79 14.11
N GLN A 686 8.76 -28.72 14.77
CA GLN A 686 9.21 -29.97 14.18
C GLN A 686 8.07 -30.80 13.55
N GLN A 687 6.97 -30.99 14.27
CA GLN A 687 5.86 -31.81 13.77
C GLN A 687 5.17 -31.17 12.57
N GLU A 688 5.03 -29.86 12.60
CA GLU A 688 4.46 -29.11 11.49
C GLU A 688 5.33 -29.20 10.23
N ILE A 689 6.66 -29.04 10.39
CA ILE A 689 7.62 -29.17 9.28
C ILE A 689 7.59 -30.56 8.66
N ILE A 690 7.52 -31.60 9.48
CA ILE A 690 7.38 -32.97 9.00
C ILE A 690 6.06 -33.15 8.22
N ALA A 691 4.98 -32.53 8.68
CA ALA A 691 3.67 -32.59 8.04
C ALA A 691 3.60 -31.84 6.70
N LEU A 692 4.48 -30.86 6.45
CA LEU A 692 4.58 -30.17 5.15
C LEU A 692 5.01 -31.11 4.00
N GLN A 693 5.72 -32.19 4.30
CA GLN A 693 6.28 -33.13 3.32
C GLN A 693 7.16 -32.42 2.26
N ASP A 694 7.89 -31.38 2.68
CA ASP A 694 8.74 -30.54 1.86
C ASP A 694 10.21 -30.81 2.18
N CYS A 695 11.01 -31.06 1.15
CA CYS A 695 12.43 -31.37 1.31
C CYS A 695 13.21 -30.24 1.96
N TYR A 696 12.99 -28.97 1.55
CA TYR A 696 13.85 -27.87 1.94
C TYR A 696 13.75 -27.54 3.44
N PRO A 697 12.59 -27.22 4.05
CA PRO A 697 12.51 -26.94 5.47
C PRO A 697 12.87 -28.13 6.34
N LEU A 698 12.54 -29.35 5.90
CA LEU A 698 12.88 -30.56 6.63
C LEU A 698 14.39 -30.83 6.64
N ARG A 699 15.07 -30.60 5.56
CA ARG A 699 16.53 -30.69 5.46
C ARG A 699 17.22 -29.66 6.37
N ARG A 700 16.70 -28.40 6.40
CA ARG A 700 17.24 -27.37 7.29
C ARG A 700 17.04 -27.72 8.77
N LEU A 701 15.89 -28.25 9.14
CA LEU A 701 15.66 -28.80 10.47
C LEU A 701 16.68 -29.90 10.80
N ALA A 702 16.90 -30.84 9.89
CA ALA A 702 17.88 -31.92 10.08
C ALA A 702 19.31 -31.38 10.26
N CYS A 703 19.73 -30.37 9.46
CA CYS A 703 21.01 -29.70 9.60
C CYS A 703 21.17 -29.03 10.96
N ALA A 704 20.16 -28.29 11.44
CA ALA A 704 20.20 -27.64 12.72
C ALA A 704 20.33 -28.63 13.88
N LEU A 705 19.74 -29.82 13.79
CA LEU A 705 19.86 -30.87 14.78
C LEU A 705 21.26 -31.53 14.80
N GLU A 706 22.08 -31.37 13.76
CA GLU A 706 23.47 -31.87 13.74
C GLU A 706 24.38 -31.20 14.78
N ALA A 707 23.99 -30.05 15.33
CA ALA A 707 24.72 -29.38 16.40
C ALA A 707 24.60 -30.12 17.76
N TYR A 708 23.66 -31.06 17.88
CA TYR A 708 23.36 -31.77 19.12
C TYR A 708 23.78 -33.24 19.00
N PRO A 709 24.88 -33.65 19.64
CA PRO A 709 25.39 -35.03 19.53
C PRO A 709 24.38 -36.14 19.87
N GLU A 710 23.47 -35.84 20.82
CA GLU A 710 22.41 -36.78 21.22
C GLU A 710 21.28 -36.92 20.20
N LEU A 711 21.16 -36.00 19.27
CA LEU A 711 20.10 -35.96 18.25
C LEU A 711 20.56 -36.35 16.84
N LEU A 712 21.82 -36.78 16.69
CA LEU A 712 22.38 -37.16 15.40
C LEU A 712 21.63 -38.30 14.71
N GLU A 713 21.10 -39.27 15.44
CA GLU A 713 20.26 -40.34 14.87
C GLU A 713 18.97 -39.80 14.27
N GLU A 714 18.35 -38.87 14.98
CA GLU A 714 17.14 -38.17 14.50
C GLU A 714 17.45 -37.31 13.28
N SER A 715 18.56 -36.56 13.30
CA SER A 715 19.02 -35.79 12.16
C SER A 715 19.21 -36.64 10.90
N VAL A 716 19.89 -37.81 11.02
CA VAL A 716 20.04 -38.75 9.90
C VAL A 716 18.69 -39.24 9.37
N ALA A 717 17.75 -39.55 10.27
CA ALA A 717 16.41 -39.97 9.87
C ALA A 717 15.66 -38.89 9.10
N LEU A 718 15.72 -37.63 9.56
CA LEU A 718 15.07 -36.50 8.91
C LEU A 718 15.72 -36.16 7.57
N HIS A 719 17.05 -36.24 7.43
CA HIS A 719 17.71 -36.08 6.14
C HIS A 719 17.27 -37.14 5.13
N LYS A 720 17.14 -38.40 5.54
CA LYS A 720 16.65 -39.48 4.68
C LYS A 720 15.17 -39.25 4.30
N GLN A 721 14.37 -38.80 5.24
CA GLN A 721 12.99 -38.45 4.98
C GLN A 721 12.87 -37.26 4.01
N ALA A 722 13.65 -36.18 4.19
CA ALA A 722 13.70 -35.05 3.29
C ALA A 722 14.06 -35.50 1.86
N ASN A 723 15.09 -36.36 1.73
CA ASN A 723 15.50 -36.89 0.43
C ASN A 723 14.40 -37.73 -0.24
N SER A 724 13.50 -38.36 0.54
CA SER A 724 12.40 -39.15 -0.02
C SER A 724 11.27 -38.30 -0.60
N TYR A 725 11.26 -37.01 -0.35
CA TYR A 725 10.28 -36.06 -0.90
C TYR A 725 10.74 -35.40 -2.22
N LEU A 726 11.99 -35.67 -2.66
CA LEU A 726 12.47 -35.16 -3.95
C LEU A 726 11.91 -36.01 -5.10
N ASP A 727 11.22 -35.36 -6.03
CA ASP A 727 10.70 -35.99 -7.24
C ASP A 727 11.80 -36.19 -8.30
N GLN A 728 11.49 -36.95 -9.38
CA GLN A 728 12.48 -37.22 -10.45
C GLN A 728 12.85 -35.97 -11.24
N ASP A 729 12.00 -34.96 -11.25
CA ASP A 729 12.18 -33.70 -11.97
C ASP A 729 12.81 -32.59 -11.11
N ASP A 730 13.11 -32.88 -9.83
CA ASP A 730 13.75 -31.92 -8.93
C ASP A 730 15.20 -31.61 -9.37
N ASP A 731 15.65 -30.39 -9.06
CA ASP A 731 16.97 -29.86 -9.37
C ASP A 731 18.08 -30.82 -8.88
N GLU A 732 19.04 -31.10 -9.72
CA GLU A 732 20.20 -31.96 -9.42
C GLU A 732 21.00 -31.42 -8.24
N ASP A 733 21.02 -30.08 -8.03
CA ASP A 733 21.67 -29.43 -6.91
C ASP A 733 20.96 -29.72 -5.59
N GLU A 734 19.62 -29.72 -5.54
CA GLU A 734 18.87 -30.08 -4.35
C GLU A 734 19.12 -31.54 -3.95
N ARG A 735 19.18 -32.45 -4.90
CA ARG A 735 19.52 -33.86 -4.64
C ARG A 735 20.94 -33.98 -4.10
N ARG A 736 21.90 -33.28 -4.69
CA ARG A 736 23.29 -33.30 -4.24
C ARG A 736 23.42 -32.75 -2.81
N MET A 737 22.71 -31.64 -2.50
CA MET A 737 22.71 -31.05 -1.15
C MET A 737 22.06 -31.99 -0.13
N SER A 738 20.96 -32.65 -0.47
CA SER A 738 20.28 -33.60 0.39
C SER A 738 21.15 -34.83 0.67
N GLN A 739 21.78 -35.40 -0.35
CA GLN A 739 22.69 -36.54 -0.22
C GLN A 739 23.94 -36.18 0.62
N SER A 740 24.53 -35.00 0.38
CA SER A 740 25.65 -34.49 1.19
C SER A 740 25.28 -34.29 2.65
N GLY A 741 24.04 -33.88 2.94
CA GLY A 741 23.50 -33.79 4.31
C GLY A 741 23.46 -35.14 5.00
N ILE A 742 22.95 -36.19 4.32
CA ILE A 742 22.95 -37.57 4.85
C ILE A 742 24.35 -38.01 5.19
N GLU A 743 25.29 -37.93 4.27
CA GLU A 743 26.67 -38.38 4.42
C GLU A 743 27.39 -37.64 5.56
N ARG A 744 27.16 -36.34 5.70
CA ARG A 744 27.70 -35.52 6.78
C ARG A 744 27.18 -35.96 8.15
N ALA A 745 25.85 -36.13 8.28
CA ALA A 745 25.19 -36.50 9.52
C ALA A 745 25.59 -37.95 9.94
N GLU A 746 25.66 -38.90 8.99
CA GLU A 746 26.12 -40.27 9.24
C GLU A 746 27.59 -40.32 9.69
N ARG A 747 28.45 -39.48 9.11
CA ARG A 747 29.86 -39.36 9.53
C ARG A 747 29.95 -38.83 10.99
N LYS A 748 29.24 -37.75 11.34
CA LYS A 748 29.20 -37.22 12.70
C LYS A 748 28.69 -38.25 13.72
N LEU A 749 27.69 -39.03 13.32
CA LEU A 749 27.14 -40.10 14.13
C LEU A 749 28.19 -41.18 14.39
N ALA A 750 28.90 -41.65 13.37
CA ALA A 750 29.96 -42.64 13.48
C ALA A 750 31.14 -42.14 14.32
N GLU A 751 31.54 -40.87 14.22
CA GLU A 751 32.56 -40.23 15.04
C GLU A 751 32.15 -40.18 16.52
N ARG A 752 30.90 -39.81 16.81
CA ARG A 752 30.34 -39.83 18.18
C ARG A 752 30.42 -41.24 18.78
N ASP A 753 29.97 -42.26 18.05
CA ASP A 753 29.94 -43.64 18.52
C ASP A 753 31.33 -44.20 18.71
N ALA A 754 32.30 -43.88 17.87
CA ALA A 754 33.70 -44.23 18.02
C ALA A 754 34.31 -43.60 19.30
N GLN A 755 34.01 -42.32 19.57
CA GLN A 755 34.47 -41.65 20.79
C GLN A 755 33.85 -42.27 22.06
N ALA A 756 32.56 -42.60 22.03
CA ALA A 756 31.86 -43.28 23.13
C ALA A 756 32.46 -44.68 23.37
N GLY A 757 32.74 -45.42 22.27
CA GLY A 757 33.40 -46.73 22.37
C GLY A 757 34.81 -46.66 22.95
N ALA A 758 35.61 -45.65 22.53
CA ALA A 758 36.94 -45.41 23.10
C ALA A 758 36.91 -45.05 24.58
N ALA A 759 35.95 -44.19 24.99
CA ALA A 759 35.73 -43.82 26.38
C ALA A 759 35.30 -44.99 27.24
N ALA A 760 34.47 -45.91 26.69
CA ALA A 760 34.07 -47.14 27.37
C ALA A 760 35.23 -48.13 27.47
N ALA A 761 36.05 -48.29 26.45
CA ALA A 761 37.23 -49.17 26.43
C ALA A 761 38.35 -48.66 27.37
N GLY A 762 38.46 -47.33 27.55
CA GLY A 762 39.41 -46.69 28.47
C GLY A 762 39.07 -46.87 29.96
N ARG A 763 37.81 -47.20 30.30
CA ARG A 763 37.39 -47.52 31.66
C ARG A 763 37.77 -48.96 31.99
N LYS A 764 39.08 -49.19 32.37
CA LYS A 764 39.48 -50.49 32.95
C LYS A 764 38.61 -50.74 34.18
N PRO A 765 37.95 -51.91 34.29
CA PRO A 765 37.13 -52.22 35.46
C PRO A 765 37.98 -52.15 36.69
N TRP A 766 37.64 -51.32 37.66
CA TRP A 766 38.39 -51.09 38.91
C TRP A 766 38.63 -52.39 39.73
N TRP A 767 37.81 -53.42 39.49
CA TRP A 767 38.00 -54.73 40.16
C TRP A 767 39.21 -55.57 39.66
N LYS A 768 39.89 -55.12 38.56
CA LYS A 768 41.12 -55.82 38.12
C LYS A 768 42.37 -55.36 38.85
N PHE A 769 42.23 -54.52 39.88
CA PHE A 769 43.30 -54.06 40.75
C PHE A 769 43.20 -54.67 42.17
N TRP A 770 42.38 -55.69 42.36
CA TRP A 770 42.31 -56.50 43.60
C TRP A 770 42.73 -57.95 43.33
#